data_9b1e316e06ba537302df7a620e039f37
#
_entry.id   9b1e316e06ba537302df7a620e039f37
#
_cell.length_a   1.000
_cell.length_b   1.000
_cell.length_c   1.000
_cell.angle_alpha   90.00
_cell.angle_beta   90.00
_cell.angle_gamma   90.00
#
_symmetry.space_group_name_H-M   'P 1'
#
loop_
_entity.id
_entity.type
_entity.pdbx_description
1 polymer ?
#
loop_
_entity_poly.entity_id
_entity_poly.type
_entity_poly.pdbx_seq_one_letter_code
_entity_poly.pdbx_strand_id
1 'polypeptide(L)'
;MISLMRKCVLLVGVALLALAQSVPAQTGVTAVLPNGRAIHPAGNWIALAPYPFALAVRPDGAEIAAPSIGFPFALNVIANPADPQPSVRRMPAGENSDPAIEVHAGLAYSADGSLLYVATGDSGKIRTYKTSDWTKAAEVSLDGPIPNFSKPAEGSFAATVLASPDGKTLFALDQGNWRIVVLDAAKLERIAEISTGSYPFGLALSPDGARLYVTNTGLFEYTTIPGASEKNPLGTGLHFPPFGYPSKAAREGATVEDKKIPGLGDENSDRGSSLWTYDVRDREHPSATAKLRLGDKIVDASGGTVGGAAPTGVVASDDAVYVSLAHEDQVVRISADGKQVLTSADLSLFSGPRFQDPQGRPLRGVMPSGLALHAGRVYVAESGIDAVGVLDAASMQVVEHIPVGWNPSAVAFSPDGQTLYVVNTKGKGAGPNGGKQHDPNAPSYVGSLEMGSLSAIPLADLPSAAELAQTVLASNTAAIASRPALPHLKHCFLVIRENRTYDEVLGDVTGANGDPSLARFGLDGWAEEQKSATHLKVTPNLHALVAQFAMSDNFYVDSDVSADGHRWVMGINPTPFFNTAWTSGYGGRRKDSAGAAQPGRRALFGGADAPMPEDEPQFGSLWEHIAASGKGLLNYGEGLELEGNAELEGSQPEGQRLFLNSPLPKPVFESTDRRYPTFNLGIPDQFRFTEFERDFRIKLAAGKIPALIVIRLPNDHTADPRPGDGYPYRASYVADNDLALGKIVDFLSKTSIWKDSAFFVTEDDAQGGVDHIDAHRSILLIASPWVKPGTVSHDHTSMGSITRTIDELLGLGPMNLEDALAGEIGGIFDATPHLGPFRLQPSDTRVFNPAAARFAKPKTKKEAAALRDVDDAEEIQKEVEKSASTLRRPSSNN
;
A
#
# COMPACT_ATOMS: atom_id res chain seq x y z
N MET A 1 52.95 31.01 18.39
CA MET A 1 53.31 29.86 17.54
C MET A 1 52.32 28.69 17.75
N ILE A 2 51.10 28.98 18.17
CA ILE A 2 50.01 27.99 18.36
C ILE A 2 48.73 28.41 17.59
N SER A 3 48.79 29.51 16.82
CA SER A 3 47.62 30.01 16.06
C SER A 3 47.71 29.79 14.54
N LEU A 4 48.73 29.08 14.04
CA LEU A 4 48.90 28.87 12.61
C LEU A 4 48.76 27.40 12.18
N MET A 5 48.44 26.49 13.10
CA MET A 5 48.23 25.05 12.82
C MET A 5 46.77 24.61 12.76
N ARG A 6 45.81 25.55 12.79
CA ARG A 6 44.36 25.25 12.70
C ARG A 6 43.70 25.60 11.37
N LYS A 7 44.47 25.95 10.33
CA LYS A 7 43.89 26.33 9.01
C LYS A 7 44.35 25.45 7.83
N CYS A 8 45.03 24.34 8.06
CA CYS A 8 45.43 23.40 6.99
C CYS A 8 44.83 22.00 7.11
N VAL A 9 43.73 21.83 7.86
CA VAL A 9 42.97 20.59 7.91
C VAL A 9 41.54 20.93 7.53
N LEU A 10 41.30 21.30 6.29
CA LEU A 10 39.95 21.32 5.71
C LEU A 10 40.07 21.63 4.23
N LEU A 11 40.41 20.65 3.45
CA LEU A 11 40.12 20.51 2.00
C LEU A 11 40.65 19.16 1.51
N VAL A 12 40.40 18.12 2.27
CA VAL A 12 40.23 16.79 1.68
C VAL A 12 38.73 16.64 1.58
N GLY A 13 38.19 17.09 0.48
CA GLY A 13 36.87 16.71 0.04
C GLY A 13 36.88 15.18 -0.09
N VAL A 14 36.33 14.48 0.87
CA VAL A 14 35.98 13.09 0.73
C VAL A 14 34.87 13.07 -0.33
N ALA A 15 35.27 13.00 -1.59
CA ALA A 15 34.44 12.38 -2.60
C ALA A 15 34.35 10.91 -2.15
N LEU A 16 33.33 10.58 -1.38
CA LEU A 16 32.87 9.20 -1.21
C LEU A 16 32.41 8.77 -2.60
N LEU A 17 33.36 8.26 -3.39
CA LEU A 17 33.07 7.45 -4.56
C LEU A 17 32.22 6.29 -4.05
N ALA A 18 30.93 6.29 -4.35
CA ALA A 18 30.08 5.12 -4.19
C ALA A 18 30.75 4.00 -5.01
N LEU A 19 31.45 3.10 -4.34
CA LEU A 19 32.11 1.99 -4.99
C LEU A 19 31.03 1.06 -5.55
N ALA A 20 31.06 0.83 -6.85
CA ALA A 20 30.28 -0.22 -7.45
C ALA A 20 30.74 -1.57 -6.89
N GLN A 21 29.82 -2.38 -6.38
CA GLN A 21 30.11 -3.72 -5.91
C GLN A 21 29.71 -4.72 -7.00
N SER A 22 30.59 -5.67 -7.29
CA SER A 22 30.24 -6.81 -8.12
C SER A 22 29.30 -7.71 -7.34
N VAL A 23 28.08 -7.89 -7.84
CA VAL A 23 27.06 -8.74 -7.23
C VAL A 23 26.85 -9.94 -8.15
N PRO A 24 27.02 -11.19 -7.68
CA PRO A 24 26.72 -12.34 -8.53
C PRO A 24 25.21 -12.35 -8.86
N ALA A 25 24.90 -12.43 -10.15
CA ALA A 25 23.54 -12.71 -10.59
C ALA A 25 23.16 -14.13 -10.15
N GLN A 26 21.96 -14.29 -9.63
CA GLN A 26 21.47 -15.57 -9.13
C GLN A 26 20.47 -16.16 -10.13
N THR A 27 20.59 -17.45 -10.42
CA THR A 27 19.59 -18.22 -11.17
C THR A 27 18.88 -19.19 -10.23
N GLY A 28 17.66 -19.62 -10.58
CA GLY A 28 16.87 -20.57 -9.79
C GLY A 28 16.51 -20.05 -8.39
N VAL A 29 16.30 -18.75 -8.28
CA VAL A 29 15.79 -18.13 -7.05
C VAL A 29 14.38 -18.66 -6.79
N THR A 30 14.11 -19.00 -5.54
CA THR A 30 12.76 -19.37 -5.07
C THR A 30 12.48 -18.67 -3.75
N ALA A 31 11.24 -18.27 -3.54
CA ALA A 31 10.79 -17.73 -2.26
C ALA A 31 9.31 -18.02 -2.06
N VAL A 32 8.90 -18.19 -0.81
CA VAL A 32 7.48 -18.18 -0.42
C VAL A 32 7.18 -16.77 0.09
N LEU A 33 6.19 -16.14 -0.52
CA LEU A 33 5.79 -14.77 -0.21
C LEU A 33 4.81 -14.74 0.98
N PRO A 34 4.59 -13.58 1.60
CA PRO A 34 3.60 -13.41 2.67
C PRO A 34 2.20 -13.95 2.31
N ASN A 35 1.74 -13.76 1.07
CA ASN A 35 0.46 -14.30 0.58
C ASN A 35 0.47 -15.82 0.27
N GLY A 36 1.56 -16.50 0.56
CA GLY A 36 1.70 -17.95 0.36
C GLY A 36 2.02 -18.39 -1.06
N ARG A 37 2.22 -17.46 -1.98
CA ARG A 37 2.70 -17.76 -3.34
C ARG A 37 4.16 -18.19 -3.31
N ALA A 38 4.53 -19.08 -4.22
CA ALA A 38 5.91 -19.60 -4.32
C ALA A 38 6.53 -19.15 -5.64
N ILE A 39 7.25 -18.02 -5.64
CA ILE A 39 7.84 -17.48 -6.87
C ILE A 39 9.03 -18.32 -7.38
N HIS A 40 9.11 -18.41 -8.71
CA HIS A 40 10.18 -19.04 -9.46
C HIS A 40 10.59 -18.17 -10.66
N PRO A 41 11.26 -17.02 -10.41
CA PRO A 41 11.57 -16.05 -11.45
C PRO A 41 12.43 -16.61 -12.56
N ALA A 42 12.08 -16.27 -13.80
CA ALA A 42 12.93 -16.56 -14.95
C ALA A 42 14.17 -15.66 -15.01
N GLY A 43 15.23 -16.16 -15.67
CA GLY A 43 16.45 -15.39 -15.92
C GLY A 43 17.35 -15.18 -14.70
N ASN A 44 18.12 -14.12 -14.76
CA ASN A 44 19.10 -13.73 -13.74
C ASN A 44 18.48 -12.72 -12.77
N TRP A 45 18.66 -12.97 -11.48
CA TRP A 45 18.20 -12.14 -10.38
C TRP A 45 19.30 -11.19 -9.91
N ILE A 46 19.01 -9.89 -9.87
CA ILE A 46 19.93 -8.85 -9.41
C ILE A 46 19.23 -8.09 -8.27
N ALA A 47 19.77 -8.18 -7.05
CA ALA A 47 19.20 -7.51 -5.90
C ALA A 47 19.37 -5.98 -5.98
N LEU A 48 18.31 -5.24 -5.67
CA LEU A 48 18.28 -3.79 -5.63
C LEU A 48 17.87 -3.28 -4.23
N ALA A 49 17.92 -1.97 -4.04
CA ALA A 49 17.34 -1.33 -2.87
C ALA A 49 15.80 -1.51 -2.85
N PRO A 50 15.16 -1.35 -1.68
CA PRO A 50 13.72 -1.55 -1.54
C PRO A 50 12.89 -0.68 -2.48
N TYR A 51 11.81 -1.23 -2.99
CA TYR A 51 10.79 -0.58 -3.84
C TYR A 51 11.36 0.13 -5.08
N PRO A 52 12.07 -0.57 -5.97
CA PRO A 52 12.34 -0.05 -7.31
C PRO A 52 11.03 -0.05 -8.12
N PHE A 53 10.64 1.08 -8.72
CA PHE A 53 9.37 1.19 -9.44
C PHE A 53 9.52 1.37 -10.95
N ALA A 54 10.68 1.84 -11.42
CA ALA A 54 10.93 2.09 -12.82
C ALA A 54 12.35 1.68 -13.21
N LEU A 55 12.61 1.64 -14.51
CA LEU A 55 13.95 1.49 -15.04
C LEU A 55 14.12 2.28 -16.33
N ALA A 56 15.36 2.70 -16.57
CA ALA A 56 15.79 3.19 -17.90
C ALA A 56 17.04 2.44 -18.30
N VAL A 57 17.06 1.99 -19.54
CA VAL A 57 18.22 1.35 -20.15
C VAL A 57 19.00 2.43 -20.91
N ARG A 58 20.31 2.51 -20.66
CA ARG A 58 21.19 3.41 -21.39
C ARG A 58 21.22 3.04 -22.88
N PRO A 59 21.25 4.00 -23.82
CA PRO A 59 21.13 3.71 -25.26
C PRO A 59 22.16 2.71 -25.81
N ASP A 60 23.34 2.60 -25.20
CA ASP A 60 24.36 1.62 -25.57
C ASP A 60 24.23 0.27 -24.86
N GLY A 61 23.26 0.12 -23.96
CA GLY A 61 23.04 -1.09 -23.18
C GLY A 61 24.02 -1.32 -22.00
N ALA A 62 24.98 -0.43 -21.81
CA ALA A 62 26.03 -0.63 -20.82
C ALA A 62 25.52 -0.54 -19.36
N GLU A 63 24.44 0.19 -19.13
CA GLU A 63 23.90 0.44 -17.80
C GLU A 63 22.36 0.48 -17.79
N ILE A 64 21.79 0.11 -16.63
CA ILE A 64 20.39 0.35 -16.27
C ILE A 64 20.37 1.22 -15.02
N ALA A 65 19.53 2.25 -15.02
CA ALA A 65 19.21 3.01 -13.82
C ALA A 65 17.82 2.63 -13.32
N ALA A 66 17.66 2.42 -12.00
CA ALA A 66 16.41 2.09 -11.36
C ALA A 66 16.27 2.86 -10.03
N PRO A 67 15.25 3.74 -9.88
CA PRO A 67 15.00 4.45 -8.65
C PRO A 67 14.27 3.55 -7.66
N SER A 68 14.74 3.51 -6.43
CA SER A 68 14.07 2.88 -5.29
C SER A 68 13.48 3.94 -4.40
N ILE A 69 12.16 3.90 -4.20
CA ILE A 69 11.40 4.90 -3.43
C ILE A 69 10.99 4.39 -2.04
N GLY A 70 11.49 3.23 -1.64
CA GLY A 70 11.37 2.71 -0.27
C GLY A 70 12.27 3.43 0.72
N PHE A 71 12.41 2.88 1.90
CA PHE A 71 13.30 3.43 2.92
C PHE A 71 14.59 2.60 3.02
N PRO A 72 15.75 3.19 2.79
CA PRO A 72 16.02 4.56 2.33
C PRO A 72 15.83 4.74 0.81
N PHE A 73 15.58 5.98 0.36
CA PHE A 73 15.58 6.30 -1.07
C PHE A 73 16.92 6.00 -1.70
N ALA A 74 16.91 5.45 -2.91
CA ALA A 74 18.15 5.14 -3.62
C ALA A 74 17.99 5.22 -5.14
N LEU A 75 19.07 5.56 -5.82
CA LEU A 75 19.22 5.33 -7.25
C LEU A 75 20.17 4.17 -7.45
N ASN A 76 19.69 3.07 -8.00
CA ASN A 76 20.51 1.93 -8.37
C ASN A 76 20.99 2.10 -9.80
N VAL A 77 22.30 1.90 -10.03
CA VAL A 77 22.91 1.87 -11.34
C VAL A 77 23.55 0.50 -11.53
N ILE A 78 23.04 -0.26 -12.47
CA ILE A 78 23.44 -1.62 -12.78
C ILE A 78 24.28 -1.57 -14.06
N ALA A 79 25.58 -1.77 -13.96
CA ALA A 79 26.45 -1.84 -15.12
C ALA A 79 26.58 -3.30 -15.60
N ASN A 80 26.59 -3.47 -16.91
CA ASN A 80 26.64 -4.76 -17.60
C ASN A 80 25.52 -5.71 -17.11
N PRO A 81 24.25 -5.31 -17.19
CA PRO A 81 23.13 -6.03 -16.59
C PRO A 81 22.90 -7.44 -17.15
N ALA A 82 23.42 -7.73 -18.34
CA ALA A 82 23.37 -9.06 -18.95
C ALA A 82 24.51 -9.99 -18.52
N ASP A 83 25.52 -9.48 -17.84
CA ASP A 83 26.66 -10.30 -17.38
C ASP A 83 26.27 -11.20 -16.21
N PRO A 84 26.92 -12.35 -16.03
CA PRO A 84 26.74 -13.19 -14.84
C PRO A 84 27.14 -12.51 -13.53
N GLN A 85 27.91 -11.45 -13.58
CA GLN A 85 28.37 -10.66 -12.45
C GLN A 85 28.21 -9.16 -12.75
N PRO A 86 26.99 -8.64 -12.81
CA PRO A 86 26.77 -7.23 -13.01
C PRO A 86 27.31 -6.44 -11.81
N SER A 87 27.74 -5.22 -12.02
CA SER A 87 28.09 -4.35 -10.90
C SER A 87 26.93 -3.41 -10.58
N VAL A 88 26.53 -3.38 -9.31
CA VAL A 88 25.47 -2.50 -8.82
C VAL A 88 26.10 -1.40 -7.99
N ARG A 89 25.87 -0.16 -8.42
CA ARG A 89 26.18 1.04 -7.65
C ARG A 89 24.87 1.55 -7.06
N ARG A 90 24.82 1.66 -5.76
CA ARG A 90 23.71 2.31 -5.04
C ARG A 90 24.13 3.72 -4.65
N MET A 91 23.26 4.70 -4.86
CA MET A 91 23.45 6.08 -4.42
C MET A 91 22.27 6.46 -3.51
N PRO A 92 22.51 6.85 -2.23
CA PRO A 92 23.81 6.87 -1.55
C PRO A 92 24.40 5.47 -1.31
N ALA A 93 25.71 5.43 -1.08
CA ALA A 93 26.44 4.18 -0.84
C ALA A 93 26.32 3.72 0.63
N GLY A 94 25.15 3.61 1.18
CA GLY A 94 24.94 3.20 2.56
C GLY A 94 23.49 2.80 2.83
N GLU A 95 23.23 2.30 4.04
CA GLU A 95 21.88 1.89 4.43
C GLU A 95 21.02 3.07 4.89
N ASN A 96 21.62 4.22 5.22
CA ASN A 96 20.90 5.41 5.63
C ASN A 96 20.54 6.29 4.43
N SER A 97 19.33 6.85 4.44
CA SER A 97 18.92 7.82 3.44
C SER A 97 19.83 9.05 3.48
N ASP A 98 20.43 9.38 2.32
CA ASP A 98 21.05 10.68 2.14
C ASP A 98 19.96 11.65 1.68
N PRO A 99 19.61 12.69 2.46
CA PRO A 99 18.62 13.69 2.05
C PRO A 99 19.01 14.43 0.76
N ALA A 100 20.25 14.28 0.29
CA ALA A 100 20.68 14.77 -1.02
C ALA A 100 20.20 13.89 -2.20
N ILE A 101 19.81 12.65 -1.97
CA ILE A 101 19.23 11.79 -2.99
C ILE A 101 17.71 11.79 -2.86
N GLU A 102 17.09 12.53 -3.74
CA GLU A 102 15.64 12.55 -3.92
C GLU A 102 15.35 11.90 -5.27
N VAL A 103 14.53 10.84 -5.25
CA VAL A 103 14.12 10.09 -6.44
C VAL A 103 12.63 9.76 -6.36
N HIS A 104 12.01 9.60 -7.52
CA HIS A 104 10.67 9.03 -7.64
C HIS A 104 10.63 8.06 -8.83
N ALA A 105 9.45 7.62 -9.24
CA ALA A 105 9.27 6.53 -10.20
C ALA A 105 9.77 6.80 -11.64
N GLY A 106 10.23 8.01 -11.98
CA GLY A 106 10.57 8.32 -13.36
C GLY A 106 11.99 8.80 -13.62
N LEU A 107 12.59 8.28 -14.68
CA LEU A 107 13.92 8.67 -15.14
C LEU A 107 14.09 8.39 -16.65
N ALA A 108 14.99 9.13 -17.28
CA ALA A 108 15.33 8.97 -18.69
C ALA A 108 16.81 9.29 -18.95
N TYR A 109 17.45 8.50 -19.82
CA TYR A 109 18.77 8.87 -20.34
C TYR A 109 18.65 9.92 -21.46
N SER A 110 19.68 10.75 -21.62
CA SER A 110 19.88 11.54 -22.83
C SER A 110 20.12 10.61 -24.03
N ALA A 111 19.83 11.08 -25.23
CA ALA A 111 19.97 10.27 -26.45
C ALA A 111 21.41 9.73 -26.69
N ASP A 112 22.43 10.45 -26.21
CA ASP A 112 23.84 10.04 -26.26
C ASP A 112 24.28 9.24 -25.03
N GLY A 113 23.38 9.00 -24.06
CA GLY A 113 23.67 8.28 -22.83
C GLY A 113 24.60 9.01 -21.85
N SER A 114 24.98 10.27 -22.11
CA SER A 114 25.92 11.01 -21.27
C SER A 114 25.30 11.59 -20.00
N LEU A 115 23.98 11.74 -19.97
CA LEU A 115 23.21 12.27 -18.84
C LEU A 115 22.06 11.33 -18.46
N LEU A 116 21.73 11.32 -17.16
CA LEU A 116 20.49 10.74 -16.64
C LEU A 116 19.64 11.86 -16.03
N TYR A 117 18.40 11.99 -16.48
CA TYR A 117 17.38 12.85 -15.90
C TYR A 117 16.55 12.05 -14.90
N VAL A 118 16.37 12.58 -13.69
CA VAL A 118 15.69 11.91 -12.60
C VAL A 118 14.61 12.83 -12.04
N ALA A 119 13.39 12.33 -11.96
CA ALA A 119 12.30 12.98 -11.24
C ALA A 119 12.48 12.77 -9.74
N THR A 120 12.31 13.84 -8.94
CA THR A 120 12.68 13.84 -7.53
C THR A 120 11.48 13.74 -6.59
N GLY A 121 10.27 13.56 -7.10
CA GLY A 121 9.05 13.49 -6.28
C GLY A 121 8.76 14.83 -5.60
N ASP A 122 8.73 14.80 -4.29
CA ASP A 122 8.27 15.85 -3.38
C ASP A 122 9.04 17.17 -3.45
N SER A 123 10.30 17.14 -3.84
CA SER A 123 11.06 18.40 -4.05
C SER A 123 10.69 19.13 -5.35
N GLY A 124 9.82 18.53 -6.18
CA GLY A 124 9.29 19.14 -7.40
C GLY A 124 10.34 19.49 -8.46
N LYS A 125 11.39 18.66 -8.59
CA LYS A 125 12.54 18.98 -9.48
C LYS A 125 12.79 17.87 -10.48
N ILE A 126 13.43 18.23 -11.58
CA ILE A 126 14.19 17.30 -12.44
C ILE A 126 15.67 17.53 -12.17
N ARG A 127 16.35 16.48 -11.74
CA ARG A 127 17.79 16.48 -11.45
C ARG A 127 18.54 15.71 -12.54
N THR A 128 19.73 16.18 -12.87
CA THR A 128 20.53 15.58 -13.95
C THR A 128 21.86 15.10 -13.37
N TYR A 129 22.23 13.85 -13.70
CA TYR A 129 23.51 13.25 -13.36
C TYR A 129 24.32 12.97 -14.61
N LYS A 130 25.66 13.18 -14.53
CA LYS A 130 26.61 12.72 -15.56
C LYS A 130 26.82 11.22 -15.41
N THR A 131 26.68 10.47 -16.46
CA THR A 131 26.89 9.00 -16.41
C THR A 131 28.37 8.60 -16.30
N SER A 132 29.29 9.49 -16.64
CA SER A 132 30.73 9.24 -16.59
C SER A 132 31.28 9.08 -15.14
N ASP A 133 30.69 9.79 -14.18
CA ASP A 133 31.17 9.82 -12.80
C ASP A 133 30.03 9.86 -11.76
N TRP A 134 28.79 9.91 -12.20
CA TRP A 134 27.57 9.96 -11.40
C TRP A 134 27.48 11.22 -10.50
N THR A 135 28.14 12.29 -10.89
CA THR A 135 28.01 13.58 -10.23
C THR A 135 26.76 14.34 -10.70
N LYS A 136 26.13 15.08 -9.82
CA LYS A 136 25.03 15.98 -10.18
C LYS A 136 25.54 17.04 -11.15
N ALA A 137 24.93 17.11 -12.35
CA ALA A 137 25.27 18.10 -13.37
C ALA A 137 24.45 19.37 -13.24
N ALA A 138 23.13 19.24 -13.06
CA ALA A 138 22.19 20.36 -12.96
C ALA A 138 20.88 19.92 -12.28
N GLU A 139 20.02 20.88 -11.97
CA GLU A 139 18.63 20.65 -11.58
C GLU A 139 17.74 21.82 -11.95
N VAL A 140 16.45 21.58 -12.13
CA VAL A 140 15.42 22.59 -12.37
C VAL A 140 14.19 22.27 -11.52
N SER A 141 13.65 23.30 -10.86
CA SER A 141 12.34 23.19 -10.20
C SER A 141 11.22 23.26 -11.24
N LEU A 142 10.18 22.43 -11.06
CA LEU A 142 8.96 22.54 -11.86
C LEU A 142 8.09 23.72 -11.40
N ASP A 143 8.28 24.22 -10.16
CA ASP A 143 7.64 25.43 -9.67
C ASP A 143 8.15 26.70 -10.38
N GLY A 144 7.33 27.73 -10.29
CA GLY A 144 7.68 29.07 -10.74
C GLY A 144 7.12 29.42 -12.13
N PRO A 145 7.46 30.60 -12.66
CA PRO A 145 6.85 31.13 -13.87
C PRO A 145 7.28 30.35 -15.13
N ILE A 146 6.33 30.16 -16.01
CA ILE A 146 6.53 29.59 -17.36
C ILE A 146 6.17 30.69 -18.37
N PRO A 147 6.94 30.91 -19.43
CA PRO A 147 6.60 31.88 -20.46
C PRO A 147 5.17 31.67 -20.98
N ASN A 148 4.43 32.77 -21.16
CA ASN A 148 3.05 32.79 -21.64
C ASN A 148 1.98 32.18 -20.73
N PHE A 149 2.31 31.76 -19.49
CA PHE A 149 1.37 31.26 -18.49
C PHE A 149 1.19 32.27 -17.37
N SER A 150 -0.05 32.54 -16.98
CA SER A 150 -0.39 33.68 -16.12
C SER A 150 -0.19 33.46 -14.63
N LYS A 151 -0.05 32.23 -14.18
CA LYS A 151 0.15 31.90 -12.76
C LYS A 151 1.24 30.85 -12.61
N PRO A 152 2.29 31.12 -11.84
CA PRO A 152 3.24 30.08 -11.46
C PRO A 152 2.54 29.03 -10.58
N ALA A 153 2.86 27.77 -10.77
CA ALA A 153 2.50 26.72 -9.85
C ALA A 153 3.47 26.66 -8.69
N GLU A 154 3.02 26.15 -7.56
CA GLU A 154 3.76 25.86 -6.34
C GLU A 154 3.42 24.46 -5.88
N GLY A 155 4.27 23.83 -5.07
CA GLY A 155 4.06 22.50 -4.53
C GLY A 155 4.04 21.42 -5.63
N SER A 156 4.94 21.50 -6.59
CA SER A 156 5.09 20.49 -7.64
C SER A 156 5.59 19.17 -7.08
N PHE A 157 5.00 18.06 -7.58
CA PHE A 157 5.47 16.71 -7.32
C PHE A 157 5.97 16.11 -8.64
N ALA A 158 7.29 16.04 -8.80
CA ALA A 158 7.92 15.53 -10.02
C ALA A 158 7.90 13.99 -10.03
N ALA A 159 6.89 13.40 -10.67
CA ALA A 159 6.68 11.94 -10.63
C ALA A 159 7.51 11.19 -11.66
N THR A 160 7.55 11.67 -12.90
CA THR A 160 8.30 11.04 -13.97
C THR A 160 8.83 12.08 -14.98
N VAL A 161 9.80 11.67 -15.78
CA VAL A 161 10.36 12.45 -16.88
C VAL A 161 10.57 11.58 -18.11
N LEU A 162 10.23 12.13 -19.27
CA LEU A 162 10.38 11.49 -20.57
C LEU A 162 11.18 12.40 -21.49
N ALA A 163 12.17 11.87 -22.20
CA ALA A 163 12.95 12.61 -23.20
C ALA A 163 12.37 12.40 -24.61
N SER A 164 12.33 13.47 -25.40
CA SER A 164 11.97 13.36 -26.83
C SER A 164 13.02 12.57 -27.62
N PRO A 165 12.63 11.86 -28.68
CA PRO A 165 13.57 11.07 -29.49
C PRO A 165 14.71 11.88 -30.08
N ASP A 166 14.51 13.17 -30.36
CA ASP A 166 15.55 14.08 -30.85
C ASP A 166 16.47 14.64 -29.75
N GLY A 167 16.21 14.28 -28.50
CA GLY A 167 17.00 14.69 -27.32
C GLY A 167 16.88 16.17 -26.95
N LYS A 168 15.93 16.93 -27.52
CA LYS A 168 15.86 18.39 -27.30
C LYS A 168 14.84 18.81 -26.22
N THR A 169 13.87 17.93 -25.92
CA THR A 169 12.76 18.27 -25.04
C THR A 169 12.60 17.22 -23.96
N LEU A 170 12.34 17.66 -22.74
CA LEU A 170 11.89 16.79 -21.64
C LEU A 170 10.43 17.11 -21.30
N PHE A 171 9.66 16.08 -21.04
CA PHE A 171 8.30 16.16 -20.53
C PHE A 171 8.30 15.65 -19.09
N ALA A 172 8.15 16.57 -18.14
CA ALA A 172 8.18 16.26 -16.72
C ALA A 172 6.76 16.26 -16.15
N LEU A 173 6.31 15.13 -15.61
CA LEU A 173 5.01 14.98 -15.00
C LEU A 173 5.01 15.55 -13.58
N ASP A 174 4.21 16.58 -13.39
CA ASP A 174 3.90 17.19 -12.10
C ASP A 174 2.55 16.69 -11.60
N GLN A 175 2.56 15.62 -10.80
CA GLN A 175 1.34 15.02 -10.25
C GLN A 175 0.65 15.95 -9.25
N GLY A 176 1.41 16.75 -8.49
CA GLY A 176 0.84 17.68 -7.52
C GLY A 176 -0.09 18.71 -8.17
N ASN A 177 0.25 19.17 -9.37
CA ASN A 177 -0.49 20.19 -10.10
C ASN A 177 -1.31 19.66 -11.28
N TRP A 178 -1.31 18.35 -11.53
CA TRP A 178 -1.99 17.69 -12.66
C TRP A 178 -1.62 18.33 -13.99
N ARG A 179 -0.32 18.40 -14.25
CA ARG A 179 0.23 18.98 -15.47
C ARG A 179 1.52 18.28 -15.89
N ILE A 180 1.92 18.58 -17.12
CA ILE A 180 3.25 18.26 -17.62
C ILE A 180 3.98 19.58 -17.86
N VAL A 181 5.19 19.68 -17.34
CA VAL A 181 6.09 20.79 -17.62
C VAL A 181 7.01 20.40 -18.76
N VAL A 182 7.00 21.20 -19.84
CA VAL A 182 7.87 21.02 -21.00
C VAL A 182 9.17 21.78 -20.76
N LEU A 183 10.31 21.10 -20.87
CA LEU A 183 11.63 21.64 -20.60
C LEU A 183 12.51 21.55 -21.85
N ASP A 184 13.37 22.54 -22.06
CA ASP A 184 14.53 22.42 -22.93
C ASP A 184 15.56 21.48 -22.30
N ALA A 185 15.90 20.39 -22.98
CA ALA A 185 16.75 19.35 -22.38
C ALA A 185 18.19 19.81 -22.16
N ALA A 186 18.72 20.73 -22.98
CA ALA A 186 20.09 21.21 -22.89
C ALA A 186 20.26 22.30 -21.82
N LYS A 187 19.24 23.15 -21.65
CA LYS A 187 19.31 24.33 -20.76
C LYS A 187 18.57 24.08 -19.43
N LEU A 188 17.68 23.08 -19.38
CA LEU A 188 16.73 22.85 -18.30
C LEU A 188 15.82 24.07 -18.04
N GLU A 189 15.47 24.80 -19.07
CA GLU A 189 14.54 25.93 -19.02
C GLU A 189 13.10 25.44 -19.21
N ARG A 190 12.16 25.95 -18.42
CA ARG A 190 10.73 25.71 -18.59
C ARG A 190 10.22 26.46 -19.82
N ILE A 191 9.63 25.72 -20.79
CA ILE A 191 9.15 26.27 -22.04
C ILE A 191 7.64 26.46 -22.03
N ALA A 192 6.91 25.40 -21.60
CA ALA A 192 5.46 25.35 -21.64
C ALA A 192 4.92 24.45 -20.52
N GLU A 193 3.62 24.46 -20.33
CA GLU A 193 2.90 23.50 -19.53
C GLU A 193 1.65 22.96 -20.25
N ILE A 194 1.25 21.76 -19.88
CA ILE A 194 0.10 21.05 -20.42
C ILE A 194 -0.74 20.56 -19.26
N SER A 195 -2.01 20.97 -19.15
CA SER A 195 -2.92 20.42 -18.14
C SER A 195 -3.30 18.98 -18.46
N THR A 196 -3.42 18.14 -17.45
CA THR A 196 -3.82 16.72 -17.57
C THR A 196 -5.20 16.47 -16.98
N GLY A 197 -5.67 15.22 -16.99
CA GLY A 197 -6.80 14.74 -16.22
C GLY A 197 -6.45 14.55 -14.76
N SER A 198 -7.32 13.86 -14.02
CA SER A 198 -7.18 13.63 -12.57
C SER A 198 -6.12 12.55 -12.29
N TYR A 199 -5.20 12.83 -11.38
CA TYR A 199 -4.13 11.93 -10.96
C TYR A 199 -3.38 11.30 -12.15
N PRO A 200 -2.65 12.10 -12.95
CA PRO A 200 -1.91 11.61 -14.11
C PRO A 200 -0.77 10.68 -13.67
N PHE A 201 -0.50 9.61 -14.44
CA PHE A 201 0.47 8.58 -14.05
C PHE A 201 1.46 8.22 -15.17
N GLY A 202 1.03 7.54 -16.22
CA GLY A 202 1.90 7.07 -17.31
C GLY A 202 2.08 8.11 -18.42
N LEU A 203 3.28 8.16 -18.99
CA LEU A 203 3.63 8.99 -20.13
C LEU A 203 4.25 8.14 -21.25
N ALA A 204 3.85 8.41 -22.50
CA ALA A 204 4.54 7.88 -23.67
C ALA A 204 4.56 8.89 -24.82
N LEU A 205 5.58 8.83 -25.68
CA LEU A 205 5.63 9.53 -26.95
C LEU A 205 5.35 8.57 -28.10
N SER A 206 4.73 9.08 -29.18
CA SER A 206 4.76 8.39 -30.45
C SER A 206 6.22 8.24 -30.95
N PRO A 207 6.54 7.21 -31.76
CA PRO A 207 7.91 7.00 -32.24
C PRO A 207 8.52 8.20 -32.99
N ASP A 208 7.69 8.99 -33.68
CA ASP A 208 8.08 10.22 -34.33
C ASP A 208 8.23 11.44 -33.39
N GLY A 209 7.89 11.28 -32.10
CA GLY A 209 7.90 12.35 -31.10
C GLY A 209 6.81 13.41 -31.26
N ALA A 210 5.86 13.22 -32.17
CA ALA A 210 4.85 14.22 -32.50
C ALA A 210 3.66 14.26 -31.54
N ARG A 211 3.39 13.14 -30.86
CA ARG A 211 2.27 13.01 -29.93
C ARG A 211 2.76 12.55 -28.58
N LEU A 212 2.17 13.14 -27.52
CA LEU A 212 2.35 12.73 -26.14
C LEU A 212 1.05 12.14 -25.63
N TYR A 213 1.13 10.99 -24.96
CA TYR A 213 0.01 10.28 -24.36
C TYR A 213 0.18 10.26 -22.85
N VAL A 214 -0.93 10.49 -22.13
CA VAL A 214 -0.97 10.57 -20.68
C VAL A 214 -2.13 9.75 -20.14
N THR A 215 -1.86 8.78 -19.27
CA THR A 215 -2.90 8.09 -18.51
C THR A 215 -3.27 8.90 -17.28
N ASN A 216 -4.57 8.92 -16.93
CA ASN A 216 -5.10 9.59 -15.75
C ASN A 216 -5.88 8.54 -14.95
N THR A 217 -5.34 8.16 -13.79
CA THR A 217 -5.87 7.06 -12.97
C THR A 217 -7.03 7.50 -12.08
N GLY A 218 -7.09 8.78 -11.69
CA GLY A 218 -8.09 9.31 -10.80
C GLY A 218 -9.48 9.41 -11.42
N LEU A 219 -10.47 9.72 -10.60
CA LEU A 219 -11.86 9.93 -11.03
C LEU A 219 -12.29 11.37 -10.83
N PHE A 220 -11.97 11.97 -9.68
CA PHE A 220 -12.55 13.25 -9.26
C PHE A 220 -11.50 14.29 -8.90
N GLU A 221 -11.99 15.53 -8.73
CA GLU A 221 -11.31 16.60 -8.04
C GLU A 221 -12.09 16.91 -6.77
N TYR A 222 -11.50 16.60 -5.61
CA TYR A 222 -12.12 16.84 -4.31
C TYR A 222 -11.93 18.29 -3.92
N THR A 223 -13.03 18.99 -3.64
CA THR A 223 -13.02 20.42 -3.34
C THR A 223 -13.32 20.70 -1.89
N THR A 224 -12.90 21.86 -1.41
CA THR A 224 -13.22 22.30 -0.06
C THR A 224 -14.72 22.50 0.10
N ILE A 225 -15.28 21.94 1.17
CA ILE A 225 -16.68 22.11 1.56
C ILE A 225 -16.98 23.60 1.77
N PRO A 226 -18.05 24.16 1.19
CA PRO A 226 -18.39 25.56 1.35
C PRO A 226 -18.48 26.00 2.81
N GLY A 227 -17.66 26.99 3.17
CA GLY A 227 -17.56 27.51 4.54
C GLY A 227 -16.69 26.68 5.48
N ALA A 228 -16.11 25.57 5.03
CA ALA A 228 -15.09 24.84 5.76
C ALA A 228 -13.70 25.46 5.52
N SER A 229 -12.79 25.25 6.45
CA SER A 229 -11.42 25.76 6.39
C SER A 229 -10.46 24.69 6.88
N GLU A 230 -9.46 24.39 6.07
CA GLU A 230 -8.33 23.52 6.46
C GLU A 230 -7.60 24.01 7.71
N LYS A 231 -7.54 25.35 7.92
CA LYS A 231 -6.90 25.93 9.11
C LYS A 231 -7.75 25.83 10.38
N ASN A 232 -9.05 25.54 10.24
CA ASN A 232 -9.99 25.36 11.35
C ASN A 232 -11.06 24.32 10.98
N PRO A 233 -10.69 23.07 10.71
CA PRO A 233 -11.64 22.04 10.31
C PRO A 233 -12.65 21.75 11.42
N LEU A 234 -12.24 21.74 12.68
CA LEU A 234 -13.10 21.46 13.84
C LEU A 234 -14.23 22.50 14.00
N GLY A 235 -13.95 23.76 13.74
CA GLY A 235 -14.97 24.82 13.82
C GLY A 235 -15.85 24.93 12.58
N THR A 236 -15.46 24.40 11.46
CA THR A 236 -16.06 24.71 10.15
C THR A 236 -16.39 23.50 9.28
N GLY A 237 -15.77 22.35 9.52
CA GLY A 237 -15.95 21.12 8.74
C GLY A 237 -17.23 20.35 9.06
N LEU A 238 -17.48 19.28 8.33
CA LEU A 238 -18.58 18.33 8.58
C LEU A 238 -18.18 17.27 9.61
N HIS A 239 -19.16 16.76 10.35
CA HIS A 239 -18.95 15.67 11.31
C HIS A 239 -18.79 14.30 10.63
N PHE A 240 -19.22 14.17 9.38
CA PHE A 240 -19.19 12.91 8.65
C PHE A 240 -19.18 13.20 7.14
N PRO A 241 -18.62 12.34 6.29
CA PRO A 241 -18.66 12.51 4.84
C PRO A 241 -20.05 12.82 4.31
N PRO A 242 -20.16 13.69 3.29
CA PRO A 242 -21.46 14.19 2.87
C PRO A 242 -22.30 13.15 2.13
N PHE A 243 -21.68 12.14 1.54
CA PHE A 243 -22.37 11.11 0.74
C PHE A 243 -21.52 9.84 0.61
N GLY A 244 -22.21 8.75 0.29
CA GLY A 244 -21.58 7.51 -0.15
C GLY A 244 -21.36 7.48 -1.66
N TYR A 245 -20.36 6.74 -2.13
CA TYR A 245 -20.00 6.57 -3.53
C TYR A 245 -20.00 5.07 -3.91
N PRO A 246 -20.46 4.70 -5.12
CA PRO A 246 -21.15 5.54 -6.10
C PRO A 246 -22.60 5.86 -5.69
N SER A 247 -23.08 7.08 -5.97
CA SER A 247 -24.46 7.46 -5.71
C SER A 247 -24.87 8.74 -6.46
N LYS A 248 -26.17 8.98 -6.57
CA LYS A 248 -26.70 10.24 -7.11
C LYS A 248 -26.25 11.45 -6.27
N ALA A 249 -26.19 11.31 -4.95
CA ALA A 249 -25.72 12.37 -4.06
C ALA A 249 -24.23 12.69 -4.27
N ALA A 250 -23.39 11.69 -4.49
CA ALA A 250 -21.99 11.90 -4.84
C ALA A 250 -21.85 12.65 -6.17
N ARG A 251 -22.72 12.37 -7.16
CA ARG A 251 -22.68 13.02 -8.47
C ARG A 251 -23.20 14.45 -8.45
N GLU A 252 -24.35 14.69 -7.83
CA GLU A 252 -25.09 15.96 -7.91
C GLU A 252 -24.88 16.88 -6.71
N GLY A 253 -24.39 16.36 -5.59
CA GLY A 253 -24.24 17.04 -4.32
C GLY A 253 -25.38 16.76 -3.34
N ALA A 254 -25.20 17.24 -2.11
CA ALA A 254 -26.14 17.05 -1.01
C ALA A 254 -26.24 18.31 -0.13
N THR A 255 -27.26 18.38 0.71
CA THR A 255 -27.31 19.34 1.82
C THR A 255 -27.10 18.59 3.12
N VAL A 256 -26.03 18.90 3.83
CA VAL A 256 -25.61 18.23 5.08
C VAL A 256 -25.25 19.31 6.10
N GLU A 257 -25.75 19.19 7.32
CA GLU A 257 -25.48 20.17 8.40
C GLU A 257 -25.73 21.63 7.94
N ASP A 258 -26.84 21.87 7.21
CA ASP A 258 -27.23 23.16 6.63
C ASP A 258 -26.27 23.74 5.58
N LYS A 259 -25.27 22.99 5.16
CA LYS A 259 -24.31 23.32 4.09
C LYS A 259 -24.72 22.65 2.79
N LYS A 260 -24.72 23.40 1.69
CA LYS A 260 -24.90 22.86 0.35
C LYS A 260 -23.55 22.38 -0.17
N ILE A 261 -23.35 21.07 -0.18
CA ILE A 261 -22.10 20.42 -0.61
C ILE A 261 -22.19 20.18 -2.12
N PRO A 262 -21.22 20.63 -2.92
CA PRO A 262 -21.19 20.33 -4.34
C PRO A 262 -20.93 18.84 -4.56
N GLY A 263 -21.52 18.28 -5.62
CA GLY A 263 -21.20 16.93 -6.06
C GLY A 263 -19.82 16.85 -6.70
N LEU A 264 -19.35 15.62 -6.85
CA LEU A 264 -18.05 15.30 -7.47
C LEU A 264 -18.13 15.36 -9.02
N GLY A 265 -19.36 15.35 -9.57
CA GLY A 265 -19.58 15.30 -11.01
C GLY A 265 -19.80 13.87 -11.54
N ASP A 266 -19.67 13.71 -12.85
CA ASP A 266 -19.86 12.43 -13.53
C ASP A 266 -18.59 11.58 -13.44
N GLU A 267 -18.66 10.47 -12.72
CA GLU A 267 -17.61 9.46 -12.58
C GLU A 267 -17.21 8.81 -13.93
N ASN A 268 -18.05 8.95 -14.93
CA ASN A 268 -17.80 8.45 -16.28
C ASN A 268 -17.34 9.54 -17.26
N SER A 269 -16.92 10.69 -16.74
CA SER A 269 -16.33 11.76 -17.56
C SER A 269 -14.96 11.36 -18.13
N ASP A 270 -14.50 12.07 -19.15
CA ASP A 270 -13.18 11.88 -19.76
C ASP A 270 -12.02 12.48 -18.92
N ARG A 271 -12.32 13.08 -17.77
CA ARG A 271 -11.33 13.68 -16.90
C ARG A 271 -10.52 12.63 -16.13
N GLY A 272 -11.19 11.56 -15.71
CA GLY A 272 -10.60 10.46 -14.96
C GLY A 272 -10.73 9.13 -15.69
N SER A 273 -9.99 8.12 -15.23
CA SER A 273 -9.93 6.81 -15.86
C SER A 273 -9.77 6.91 -17.39
N SER A 274 -8.76 7.66 -17.85
CA SER A 274 -8.72 8.13 -19.23
C SER A 274 -7.31 8.17 -19.84
N LEU A 275 -7.25 8.23 -21.17
CA LEU A 275 -6.06 8.58 -21.94
C LEU A 275 -6.27 9.95 -22.59
N TRP A 276 -5.35 10.87 -22.34
CA TRP A 276 -5.31 12.16 -23.06
C TRP A 276 -4.13 12.18 -24.03
N THR A 277 -4.38 12.72 -25.23
CA THR A 277 -3.39 12.82 -26.31
C THR A 277 -3.16 14.27 -26.68
N TYR A 278 -1.88 14.63 -26.87
CA TYR A 278 -1.46 15.98 -27.19
C TYR A 278 -0.61 15.99 -28.47
N ASP A 279 -0.76 17.03 -29.27
CA ASP A 279 0.21 17.40 -30.31
C ASP A 279 1.34 18.20 -29.65
N VAL A 280 2.57 17.69 -29.72
CA VAL A 280 3.75 18.29 -29.08
C VAL A 280 4.83 18.67 -30.11
N ARG A 281 4.49 18.72 -31.42
CA ARG A 281 5.42 19.17 -32.48
C ARG A 281 5.88 20.59 -32.25
N ASP A 282 5.00 21.46 -31.84
CA ASP A 282 5.34 22.78 -31.32
C ASP A 282 5.46 22.70 -29.80
N ARG A 283 6.67 22.57 -29.27
CA ARG A 283 6.95 22.43 -27.86
C ARG A 283 6.63 23.67 -27.02
N GLU A 284 6.47 24.84 -27.68
CA GLU A 284 6.10 26.09 -27.00
C GLU A 284 4.57 26.24 -26.90
N HIS A 285 3.82 25.58 -27.80
CA HIS A 285 2.36 25.64 -27.84
C HIS A 285 1.74 24.24 -27.97
N PRO A 286 2.02 23.31 -27.04
CA PRO A 286 1.42 21.98 -27.08
C PRO A 286 -0.11 22.06 -26.90
N SER A 287 -0.87 21.16 -27.55
CA SER A 287 -2.32 21.21 -27.53
C SER A 287 -2.96 19.81 -27.40
N ALA A 288 -4.02 19.70 -26.60
CA ALA A 288 -4.78 18.46 -26.49
C ALA A 288 -5.56 18.16 -27.78
N THR A 289 -5.44 16.96 -28.29
CA THR A 289 -6.07 16.51 -29.56
C THR A 289 -7.15 15.45 -29.31
N ALA A 290 -7.07 14.70 -28.22
CA ALA A 290 -8.07 13.73 -27.81
C ALA A 290 -8.09 13.56 -26.29
N LYS A 291 -9.28 13.18 -25.79
CA LYS A 291 -9.51 12.76 -24.40
C LYS A 291 -10.44 11.56 -24.48
N LEU A 292 -9.98 10.42 -24.07
CA LEU A 292 -10.68 9.15 -24.20
C LEU A 292 -10.84 8.52 -22.82
N ARG A 293 -12.07 8.37 -22.33
CA ARG A 293 -12.36 7.57 -21.16
C ARG A 293 -12.11 6.10 -21.47
N LEU A 294 -11.53 5.39 -20.51
CA LEU A 294 -11.19 3.96 -20.61
C LEU A 294 -11.95 3.13 -19.57
N GLY A 295 -12.11 1.88 -19.89
CA GLY A 295 -12.71 0.86 -19.04
C GLY A 295 -14.24 0.90 -18.96
N ASP A 296 -14.78 0.02 -18.14
CA ASP A 296 -16.23 -0.13 -17.92
C ASP A 296 -16.84 1.10 -17.24
N LYS A 297 -18.13 1.32 -17.50
CA LYS A 297 -18.86 2.43 -16.85
C LYS A 297 -19.16 2.08 -15.40
N ILE A 298 -18.85 3.02 -14.51
CA ILE A 298 -19.22 2.95 -13.11
C ILE A 298 -20.74 3.17 -12.99
N VAL A 299 -21.39 2.36 -12.16
CA VAL A 299 -22.85 2.38 -11.97
C VAL A 299 -23.21 2.30 -10.50
N ASP A 300 -24.24 3.04 -10.11
CA ASP A 300 -24.82 3.01 -8.75
C ASP A 300 -25.81 1.82 -8.63
N ALA A 301 -25.34 0.60 -8.86
CA ALA A 301 -26.15 -0.61 -8.77
C ALA A 301 -25.37 -1.74 -8.09
N SER A 302 -26.06 -2.47 -7.21
CA SER A 302 -25.47 -3.64 -6.56
C SER A 302 -24.99 -4.67 -7.59
N GLY A 303 -23.76 -5.14 -7.45
CA GLY A 303 -23.10 -6.08 -8.35
C GLY A 303 -22.66 -5.46 -9.69
N GLY A 304 -22.71 -4.14 -9.83
CA GLY A 304 -22.17 -3.39 -10.96
C GLY A 304 -20.70 -3.04 -10.81
N THR A 305 -20.18 -2.28 -11.76
CA THR A 305 -18.83 -1.68 -11.69
C THR A 305 -18.88 -0.46 -10.77
N VAL A 306 -18.08 -0.44 -9.72
CA VAL A 306 -18.02 0.65 -8.72
C VAL A 306 -16.70 1.39 -8.74
N GLY A 307 -15.58 0.72 -9.06
CA GLY A 307 -14.26 1.32 -9.18
C GLY A 307 -13.92 1.73 -10.62
N GLY A 308 -12.99 2.66 -10.78
CA GLY A 308 -12.45 3.04 -12.08
C GLY A 308 -11.51 1.97 -12.65
N ALA A 309 -11.19 2.08 -13.95
CA ALA A 309 -10.30 1.12 -14.62
C ALA A 309 -8.83 1.23 -14.18
N ALA A 310 -8.43 2.31 -13.50
CA ALA A 310 -7.07 2.62 -13.09
C ALA A 310 -6.05 2.48 -14.26
N PRO A 311 -6.13 3.31 -15.32
CA PRO A 311 -5.15 3.28 -16.42
C PRO A 311 -3.76 3.65 -15.89
N THR A 312 -2.75 2.81 -16.13
CA THR A 312 -1.41 2.94 -15.58
C THR A 312 -0.34 3.05 -16.68
N GLY A 313 0.21 1.93 -17.13
CA GLY A 313 1.23 1.90 -18.18
C GLY A 313 0.68 2.35 -19.53
N VAL A 314 1.54 2.98 -20.33
CA VAL A 314 1.23 3.38 -21.70
C VAL A 314 2.45 3.24 -22.58
N VAL A 315 2.27 2.72 -23.80
CA VAL A 315 3.32 2.63 -24.83
C VAL A 315 2.70 2.81 -26.20
N ALA A 316 3.45 3.41 -27.13
CA ALA A 316 2.95 3.71 -28.48
C ALA A 316 3.81 3.09 -29.57
N SER A 317 3.13 2.62 -30.62
CA SER A 317 3.71 2.31 -31.91
C SER A 317 3.31 3.37 -32.98
N ASP A 318 3.70 3.16 -34.23
CA ASP A 318 3.29 4.07 -35.29
C ASP A 318 1.78 4.06 -35.54
N ASP A 319 1.12 2.94 -35.32
CA ASP A 319 -0.28 2.70 -35.68
C ASP A 319 -1.23 2.60 -34.45
N ALA A 320 -0.71 2.44 -33.25
CA ALA A 320 -1.54 2.25 -32.07
C ALA A 320 -0.87 2.70 -30.76
N VAL A 321 -1.70 2.89 -29.75
CA VAL A 321 -1.30 3.10 -28.35
C VAL A 321 -1.86 1.95 -27.53
N TYR A 322 -1.08 1.44 -26.60
CA TYR A 322 -1.47 0.38 -25.67
C TYR A 322 -1.47 0.92 -24.25
N VAL A 323 -2.52 0.64 -23.51
CA VAL A 323 -2.70 1.11 -22.12
C VAL A 323 -3.13 -0.07 -21.25
N SER A 324 -2.47 -0.25 -20.12
CA SER A 324 -2.88 -1.19 -19.09
C SER A 324 -3.97 -0.59 -18.18
N LEU A 325 -4.99 -1.38 -17.89
CA LEU A 325 -6.09 -1.05 -16.99
C LEU A 325 -5.99 -1.95 -15.75
N ALA A 326 -5.41 -1.42 -14.67
CA ALA A 326 -5.01 -2.23 -13.52
C ALA A 326 -6.19 -2.90 -12.81
N HIS A 327 -7.33 -2.22 -12.66
CA HIS A 327 -8.51 -2.79 -12.01
C HIS A 327 -9.36 -3.70 -12.90
N GLU A 328 -9.13 -3.70 -14.21
CA GLU A 328 -9.90 -4.50 -15.16
C GLU A 328 -9.12 -5.69 -15.72
N ASP A 329 -7.86 -5.88 -15.29
CA ASP A 329 -6.97 -6.92 -15.78
C ASP A 329 -6.87 -6.94 -17.32
N GLN A 330 -6.82 -5.76 -17.93
CA GLN A 330 -6.84 -5.61 -19.38
C GLN A 330 -5.68 -4.77 -19.90
N VAL A 331 -5.31 -5.04 -21.14
CA VAL A 331 -4.58 -4.08 -21.98
C VAL A 331 -5.50 -3.69 -23.13
N VAL A 332 -5.65 -2.38 -23.35
CA VAL A 332 -6.44 -1.86 -24.47
C VAL A 332 -5.53 -1.34 -25.57
N ARG A 333 -5.87 -1.67 -26.82
CA ARG A 333 -5.26 -1.10 -28.04
C ARG A 333 -6.12 0.04 -28.54
N ILE A 334 -5.52 1.22 -28.72
CA ILE A 334 -6.19 2.49 -29.04
C ILE A 334 -5.59 2.99 -30.35
N SER A 335 -6.38 3.68 -31.19
CA SER A 335 -5.89 4.33 -32.38
C SER A 335 -4.75 5.32 -32.06
N ALA A 336 -3.76 5.45 -32.96
CA ALA A 336 -2.61 6.32 -32.77
C ALA A 336 -2.96 7.81 -32.52
N ASP A 337 -4.16 8.25 -32.92
CA ASP A 337 -4.65 9.60 -32.62
C ASP A 337 -5.33 9.72 -31.24
N GLY A 338 -5.38 8.62 -30.46
CA GLY A 338 -5.93 8.58 -29.10
C GLY A 338 -7.44 8.68 -28.99
N LYS A 339 -8.19 8.50 -30.09
CA LYS A 339 -9.63 8.79 -30.11
C LYS A 339 -10.53 7.57 -29.92
N GLN A 340 -10.05 6.37 -30.19
CA GLN A 340 -10.89 5.18 -30.25
C GLN A 340 -10.17 3.96 -29.71
N VAL A 341 -10.83 3.23 -28.83
CA VAL A 341 -10.45 1.87 -28.47
C VAL A 341 -10.72 0.97 -29.68
N LEU A 342 -9.70 0.29 -30.15
CA LEU A 342 -9.77 -0.63 -31.30
C LEU A 342 -10.12 -2.04 -30.85
N THR A 343 -9.51 -2.49 -29.76
CA THR A 343 -9.74 -3.80 -29.14
C THR A 343 -9.11 -3.84 -27.74
N SER A 344 -9.42 -4.86 -26.97
CA SER A 344 -8.80 -5.13 -25.65
C SER A 344 -8.43 -6.60 -25.52
N ALA A 345 -7.49 -6.90 -24.64
CA ALA A 345 -7.13 -8.24 -24.18
C ALA A 345 -7.40 -8.35 -22.70
N ASP A 346 -8.08 -9.41 -22.30
CA ASP A 346 -8.17 -9.83 -20.90
C ASP A 346 -6.94 -10.69 -20.58
N LEU A 347 -6.27 -10.39 -19.47
CA LEU A 347 -5.01 -11.02 -19.04
C LEU A 347 -5.23 -12.21 -18.09
N SER A 348 -6.48 -12.55 -17.80
CA SER A 348 -6.78 -13.62 -16.87
C SER A 348 -6.18 -14.96 -17.31
N LEU A 349 -5.33 -15.52 -16.46
CA LEU A 349 -4.71 -16.84 -16.65
C LEU A 349 -5.51 -17.94 -15.97
N PHE A 350 -6.32 -17.58 -14.97
CA PHE A 350 -7.03 -18.53 -14.11
C PHE A 350 -8.41 -18.88 -14.69
N SER A 351 -8.80 -20.13 -14.59
CA SER A 351 -10.07 -20.64 -15.14
C SER A 351 -10.76 -21.60 -14.19
N GLY A 352 -12.07 -21.73 -14.36
CA GLY A 352 -12.92 -22.60 -13.56
C GLY A 352 -13.75 -21.84 -12.52
N PRO A 353 -14.72 -22.52 -11.87
CA PRO A 353 -15.71 -21.88 -11.00
C PRO A 353 -15.13 -21.12 -9.79
N ARG A 354 -13.95 -21.53 -9.33
CA ARG A 354 -13.24 -20.86 -8.22
C ARG A 354 -12.80 -19.42 -8.58
N PHE A 355 -12.54 -19.17 -9.86
CA PHE A 355 -12.01 -17.91 -10.36
C PHE A 355 -13.06 -17.09 -11.13
N GLN A 356 -14.32 -17.30 -10.79
CA GLN A 356 -15.45 -16.58 -11.37
C GLN A 356 -16.39 -16.11 -10.27
N ASP A 357 -16.96 -14.92 -10.48
CA ASP A 357 -18.03 -14.43 -9.63
C ASP A 357 -19.36 -15.19 -9.88
N PRO A 358 -20.41 -14.94 -9.08
CA PRO A 358 -21.71 -15.59 -9.27
C PRO A 358 -22.38 -15.32 -10.61
N GLN A 359 -21.94 -14.29 -11.36
CA GLN A 359 -22.41 -13.97 -12.71
C GLN A 359 -21.59 -14.64 -13.81
N GLY A 360 -20.55 -15.42 -13.44
CA GLY A 360 -19.64 -16.09 -14.35
C GLY A 360 -18.56 -15.17 -14.97
N ARG A 361 -18.37 -13.98 -14.43
CA ARG A 361 -17.30 -13.07 -14.84
C ARG A 361 -15.98 -13.48 -14.19
N PRO A 362 -14.81 -13.39 -14.88
CA PRO A 362 -13.52 -13.64 -14.26
C PRO A 362 -13.31 -12.72 -13.05
N LEU A 363 -12.78 -13.27 -11.96
CA LEU A 363 -12.30 -12.47 -10.83
C LEU A 363 -11.12 -11.62 -11.26
N ARG A 364 -11.01 -10.41 -10.70
CA ARG A 364 -9.95 -9.44 -10.99
C ARG A 364 -8.85 -9.49 -9.95
N GLY A 365 -7.63 -9.10 -10.35
CA GLY A 365 -6.46 -9.09 -9.47
C GLY A 365 -5.12 -9.38 -10.16
N VAL A 366 -5.07 -9.44 -11.50
CA VAL A 366 -3.80 -9.52 -12.26
C VAL A 366 -3.02 -8.22 -12.16
N MET A 367 -3.71 -7.08 -12.06
CA MET A 367 -3.14 -5.74 -11.82
C MET A 367 -2.05 -5.34 -12.83
N PRO A 368 -2.36 -5.26 -14.14
CA PRO A 368 -1.38 -4.87 -15.14
C PRO A 368 -0.87 -3.45 -14.91
N SER A 369 0.45 -3.25 -15.08
CA SER A 369 1.14 -1.99 -14.82
C SER A 369 2.02 -1.55 -15.99
N GLY A 370 3.35 -1.51 -15.86
CA GLY A 370 4.27 -1.04 -16.88
C GLY A 370 4.25 -1.85 -18.17
N LEU A 371 4.39 -1.18 -19.30
CA LEU A 371 4.36 -1.78 -20.65
C LEU A 371 5.65 -1.53 -21.43
N ALA A 372 6.02 -2.49 -22.29
CA ALA A 372 7.03 -2.31 -23.32
C ALA A 372 6.61 -2.95 -24.64
N LEU A 373 7.03 -2.35 -25.77
CA LEU A 373 6.84 -2.89 -27.12
C LEU A 373 8.16 -3.43 -27.64
N HIS A 374 8.15 -4.67 -28.10
CA HIS A 374 9.28 -5.27 -28.76
C HIS A 374 8.85 -6.33 -29.78
N ALA A 375 9.43 -6.30 -30.97
CA ALA A 375 9.26 -7.29 -32.05
C ALA A 375 7.78 -7.65 -32.34
N GLY A 376 6.89 -6.64 -32.38
CA GLY A 376 5.45 -6.84 -32.63
C GLY A 376 4.68 -7.45 -31.44
N ARG A 377 5.24 -7.40 -30.24
CA ARG A 377 4.61 -7.86 -29.01
C ARG A 377 4.54 -6.75 -27.96
N VAL A 378 3.50 -6.79 -27.13
CA VAL A 378 3.35 -5.97 -25.94
C VAL A 378 3.69 -6.83 -24.74
N TYR A 379 4.63 -6.38 -23.93
CA TYR A 379 4.99 -6.99 -22.65
C TYR A 379 4.40 -6.14 -21.53
N VAL A 380 3.72 -6.77 -20.58
CA VAL A 380 3.02 -6.09 -19.51
C VAL A 380 3.40 -6.68 -18.15
N ALA A 381 3.83 -5.85 -17.22
CA ALA A 381 4.04 -6.26 -15.85
C ALA A 381 2.70 -6.55 -15.17
N GLU A 382 2.49 -7.76 -14.66
CA GLU A 382 1.29 -8.26 -14.00
C GLU A 382 1.56 -8.36 -12.49
N SER A 383 1.45 -7.21 -11.80
CA SER A 383 1.90 -7.07 -10.41
C SER A 383 1.14 -7.92 -9.41
N GLY A 384 -0.10 -8.29 -9.73
CA GLY A 384 -0.95 -9.11 -8.86
C GLY A 384 -0.72 -10.60 -8.98
N ILE A 385 0.06 -11.08 -9.97
CA ILE A 385 0.33 -12.51 -10.17
C ILE A 385 1.81 -12.84 -10.41
N ASP A 386 2.70 -11.86 -10.17
CA ASP A 386 4.16 -12.01 -10.22
C ASP A 386 4.66 -12.52 -11.59
N ALA A 387 4.13 -11.94 -12.66
CA ALA A 387 4.42 -12.35 -14.03
C ALA A 387 4.60 -11.17 -14.99
N VAL A 388 5.08 -11.46 -16.19
CA VAL A 388 5.02 -10.58 -17.34
C VAL A 388 4.14 -11.25 -18.40
N GLY A 389 2.99 -10.65 -18.70
CA GLY A 389 2.13 -11.06 -19.78
C GLY A 389 2.71 -10.61 -21.12
N VAL A 390 2.58 -11.44 -22.15
CA VAL A 390 3.04 -11.13 -23.51
C VAL A 390 1.87 -11.28 -24.45
N LEU A 391 1.57 -10.21 -25.22
CA LEU A 391 0.50 -10.16 -26.18
C LEU A 391 1.07 -9.95 -27.59
N ASP A 392 0.45 -10.56 -28.59
CA ASP A 392 0.64 -10.14 -29.98
C ASP A 392 0.03 -8.75 -30.16
N ALA A 393 0.82 -7.78 -30.57
CA ALA A 393 0.42 -6.38 -30.63
C ALA A 393 -0.71 -6.10 -31.64
N ALA A 394 -0.84 -6.88 -32.69
CA ALA A 394 -1.85 -6.70 -33.74
C ALA A 394 -3.19 -7.35 -33.38
N SER A 395 -3.17 -8.62 -32.94
CA SER A 395 -4.36 -9.40 -32.61
C SER A 395 -4.83 -9.23 -31.19
N MET A 396 -3.96 -8.72 -30.29
CA MET A 396 -4.18 -8.61 -28.84
C MET A 396 -4.42 -9.98 -28.15
N GLN A 397 -3.94 -11.06 -28.76
CA GLN A 397 -3.97 -12.37 -28.11
C GLN A 397 -2.83 -12.48 -27.10
N VAL A 398 -3.15 -12.92 -25.89
CA VAL A 398 -2.14 -13.29 -24.89
C VAL A 398 -1.45 -14.56 -25.35
N VAL A 399 -0.12 -14.52 -25.51
CA VAL A 399 0.66 -15.64 -26.04
C VAL A 399 1.55 -16.29 -24.99
N GLU A 400 1.82 -15.59 -23.88
CA GLU A 400 2.76 -16.05 -22.85
C GLU A 400 2.56 -15.33 -21.53
N HIS A 401 2.92 -15.97 -20.41
CA HIS A 401 3.12 -15.37 -19.09
C HIS A 401 4.47 -15.83 -18.55
N ILE A 402 5.39 -14.91 -18.31
CA ILE A 402 6.76 -15.19 -17.86
C ILE A 402 6.82 -14.95 -16.34
N PRO A 403 7.18 -15.96 -15.51
CA PRO A 403 7.26 -15.78 -14.06
C PRO A 403 8.43 -14.86 -13.68
N VAL A 404 8.21 -13.95 -12.75
CA VAL A 404 9.20 -12.98 -12.26
C VAL A 404 9.16 -12.86 -10.74
N GLY A 405 9.76 -11.85 -10.14
CA GLY A 405 9.71 -11.58 -8.71
C GLY A 405 8.41 -10.93 -8.26
N TRP A 406 8.26 -10.75 -6.96
CA TRP A 406 7.06 -10.19 -6.35
C TRP A 406 6.83 -8.74 -6.77
N ASN A 407 5.59 -8.47 -7.20
CA ASN A 407 5.08 -7.17 -7.58
C ASN A 407 5.92 -6.48 -8.69
N PRO A 408 5.94 -7.03 -9.93
CA PRO A 408 6.60 -6.39 -11.06
C PRO A 408 5.89 -5.08 -11.44
N SER A 409 6.67 -4.02 -11.71
CA SER A 409 6.13 -2.67 -11.97
C SER A 409 6.53 -2.09 -13.33
N ALA A 410 7.70 -2.45 -13.84
CA ALA A 410 8.23 -1.89 -15.07
C ALA A 410 9.01 -2.94 -15.88
N VAL A 411 8.92 -2.82 -17.20
CA VAL A 411 9.57 -3.70 -18.17
C VAL A 411 10.30 -2.88 -19.24
N ALA A 412 11.47 -3.35 -19.66
CA ALA A 412 12.24 -2.76 -20.77
C ALA A 412 13.10 -3.81 -21.46
N PHE A 413 13.70 -3.46 -22.60
CA PHE A 413 14.59 -4.34 -23.35
C PHE A 413 16.00 -3.79 -23.42
N SER A 414 16.97 -4.71 -23.56
CA SER A 414 18.30 -4.35 -24.03
C SER A 414 18.20 -3.72 -25.44
N PRO A 415 19.13 -2.84 -25.85
CA PRO A 415 19.08 -2.20 -27.17
C PRO A 415 19.10 -3.17 -28.35
N ASP A 416 19.69 -4.35 -28.19
CA ASP A 416 19.68 -5.43 -29.19
C ASP A 416 18.41 -6.29 -29.14
N GLY A 417 17.52 -6.03 -28.17
CA GLY A 417 16.26 -6.72 -27.97
C GLY A 417 16.37 -8.17 -27.50
N GLN A 418 17.55 -8.63 -27.08
CA GLN A 418 17.76 -10.03 -26.69
C GLN A 418 17.43 -10.31 -25.22
N THR A 419 17.46 -9.28 -24.38
CA THR A 419 17.19 -9.43 -22.93
C THR A 419 16.02 -8.56 -22.51
N LEU A 420 15.04 -9.17 -21.84
CA LEU A 420 13.96 -8.50 -21.12
C LEU A 420 14.44 -8.17 -19.72
N TYR A 421 14.28 -6.93 -19.29
CA TYR A 421 14.51 -6.46 -17.94
C TYR A 421 13.20 -6.15 -17.25
N VAL A 422 13.04 -6.68 -16.01
CA VAL A 422 11.83 -6.48 -15.21
C VAL A 422 12.22 -6.03 -13.81
N VAL A 423 11.67 -4.92 -13.38
CA VAL A 423 11.79 -4.44 -12.00
C VAL A 423 10.68 -5.04 -11.16
N ASN A 424 11.05 -5.68 -10.04
CA ASN A 424 10.13 -6.25 -9.04
C ASN A 424 10.23 -5.42 -7.76
N THR A 425 9.19 -4.72 -7.39
CA THR A 425 9.23 -3.72 -6.30
C THR A 425 9.47 -4.34 -4.93
N LYS A 426 8.82 -5.46 -4.66
CA LYS A 426 8.95 -6.24 -3.43
C LYS A 426 9.88 -7.45 -3.58
N GLY A 427 10.31 -7.75 -4.81
CA GLY A 427 11.33 -8.76 -5.14
C GLY A 427 11.03 -10.15 -4.62
N LYS A 428 11.58 -10.53 -3.47
CA LYS A 428 11.31 -11.80 -2.77
C LYS A 428 10.81 -11.60 -1.33
N GLY A 429 10.30 -10.41 -1.03
CA GLY A 429 9.78 -10.04 0.28
C GLY A 429 10.84 -9.59 1.28
N ALA A 430 10.42 -9.37 2.51
CA ALA A 430 11.23 -8.90 3.62
C ALA A 430 11.84 -10.03 4.47
N GLY A 431 11.40 -11.25 4.29
CA GLY A 431 11.80 -12.38 5.12
C GLY A 431 12.55 -13.50 4.39
N PRO A 432 12.99 -14.46 5.13
CA PRO A 432 13.17 -14.40 6.58
C PRO A 432 14.23 -13.37 6.98
N ASN A 433 14.04 -12.69 8.09
CA ASN A 433 14.97 -11.65 8.56
C ASN A 433 16.39 -12.19 8.85
N GLY A 434 16.60 -13.47 8.65
CA GLY A 434 17.91 -14.14 8.67
C GLY A 434 18.62 -14.09 10.03
N GLY A 435 17.89 -14.01 11.12
CA GLY A 435 18.43 -13.91 12.47
C GLY A 435 19.03 -12.54 12.79
N LYS A 436 18.80 -11.53 11.94
CA LYS A 436 19.26 -10.15 12.18
C LYS A 436 18.27 -9.31 12.98
N GLN A 437 17.05 -9.77 13.17
CA GLN A 437 16.00 -9.08 13.91
C GLN A 437 16.37 -8.72 15.34
N HIS A 438 17.42 -9.33 15.89
CA HIS A 438 17.97 -9.01 17.20
C HIS A 438 19.24 -8.14 17.13
N ASP A 439 19.68 -7.77 15.95
CA ASP A 439 20.78 -6.83 15.80
C ASP A 439 20.22 -5.40 15.96
N PRO A 440 20.57 -4.71 17.05
CA PRO A 440 20.07 -3.35 17.27
C PRO A 440 20.57 -2.33 16.25
N ASN A 441 21.52 -2.73 15.40
CA ASN A 441 22.04 -1.88 14.32
C ASN A 441 21.48 -2.28 12.94
N ALA A 442 20.68 -3.36 12.87
CA ALA A 442 20.02 -3.75 11.63
C ALA A 442 18.64 -3.06 11.52
N PRO A 443 18.26 -2.57 10.34
CA PRO A 443 16.92 -2.07 10.12
C PRO A 443 15.90 -3.20 10.33
N SER A 444 14.77 -2.88 10.94
CA SER A 444 13.66 -3.81 11.15
C SER A 444 12.33 -3.29 10.59
N TYR A 445 12.26 -2.01 10.27
CA TYR A 445 11.11 -1.44 9.58
C TYR A 445 10.84 -2.19 8.27
N VAL A 446 9.59 -2.66 8.05
CA VAL A 446 9.24 -3.53 6.92
C VAL A 446 9.69 -2.93 5.59
N GLY A 447 9.40 -1.66 5.35
CA GLY A 447 9.81 -0.95 4.13
C GLY A 447 11.31 -0.86 3.88
N SER A 448 12.16 -1.15 4.90
CA SER A 448 13.63 -1.23 4.77
C SER A 448 14.12 -2.65 4.50
N LEU A 449 13.33 -3.64 4.87
CA LEU A 449 13.67 -5.06 4.74
C LEU A 449 13.26 -5.64 3.40
N GLU A 450 12.33 -5.00 2.71
CA GLU A 450 11.90 -5.39 1.37
C GLU A 450 13.10 -5.50 0.40
N MET A 451 13.21 -6.63 -0.27
CA MET A 451 14.33 -6.92 -1.16
C MET A 451 13.94 -6.74 -2.62
N GLY A 452 13.91 -5.49 -3.09
CA GLY A 452 13.66 -5.19 -4.50
C GLY A 452 14.65 -5.86 -5.44
N SER A 453 14.28 -6.05 -6.70
CA SER A 453 15.15 -6.73 -7.68
C SER A 453 14.95 -6.28 -9.12
N LEU A 454 15.95 -6.60 -9.94
CA LEU A 454 15.87 -6.60 -11.39
C LEU A 454 15.99 -8.04 -11.88
N SER A 455 15.03 -8.53 -12.65
CA SER A 455 15.17 -9.76 -13.43
C SER A 455 15.74 -9.43 -14.82
N ALA A 456 16.88 -10.03 -15.17
CA ALA A 456 17.47 -9.95 -16.51
C ALA A 456 17.24 -11.29 -17.23
N ILE A 457 16.35 -11.29 -18.20
CA ILE A 457 15.81 -12.50 -18.84
C ILE A 457 16.25 -12.58 -20.29
N PRO A 458 17.26 -13.39 -20.63
CA PRO A 458 17.59 -13.66 -22.03
C PRO A 458 16.43 -14.39 -22.70
N LEU A 459 15.86 -13.81 -23.75
CA LEU A 459 14.66 -14.38 -24.40
C LEU A 459 14.95 -15.73 -25.05
N ALA A 460 16.19 -15.98 -25.48
CA ALA A 460 16.59 -17.24 -26.09
C ALA A 460 16.60 -18.43 -25.11
N ASP A 461 16.68 -18.15 -23.82
CA ASP A 461 16.77 -19.16 -22.76
C ASP A 461 15.41 -19.52 -22.14
N LEU A 462 14.34 -18.85 -22.55
CA LEU A 462 13.01 -19.10 -22.03
C LEU A 462 12.50 -20.50 -22.42
N PRO A 463 11.88 -21.23 -21.47
CA PRO A 463 11.11 -22.42 -21.75
C PRO A 463 9.94 -22.14 -22.71
N SER A 464 9.20 -23.17 -23.08
CA SER A 464 7.98 -22.98 -23.88
C SER A 464 6.94 -22.16 -23.13
N ALA A 465 6.10 -21.41 -23.88
CA ALA A 465 5.01 -20.61 -23.29
C ALA A 465 4.10 -21.44 -22.37
N ALA A 466 3.87 -22.71 -22.70
CA ALA A 466 3.08 -23.61 -21.84
C ALA A 466 3.76 -23.92 -20.51
N GLU A 467 5.08 -24.14 -20.49
CA GLU A 467 5.84 -24.39 -19.26
C GLU A 467 5.90 -23.13 -18.38
N LEU A 468 6.08 -21.97 -19.00
CA LEU A 468 6.07 -20.70 -18.28
C LEU A 468 4.71 -20.42 -17.63
N ALA A 469 3.61 -20.56 -18.38
CA ALA A 469 2.25 -20.42 -17.86
C ALA A 469 1.96 -21.42 -16.72
N GLN A 470 2.41 -22.66 -16.87
CA GLN A 470 2.31 -23.67 -15.81
C GLN A 470 3.07 -23.24 -14.54
N THR A 471 4.25 -22.65 -14.68
CA THR A 471 5.03 -22.14 -13.54
C THR A 471 4.28 -21.03 -12.84
N VAL A 472 3.74 -20.03 -13.56
CA VAL A 472 2.94 -18.94 -12.99
C VAL A 472 1.72 -19.48 -12.27
N LEU A 473 0.97 -20.40 -12.90
CA LEU A 473 -0.19 -21.04 -12.27
C LEU A 473 0.19 -21.79 -10.98
N ALA A 474 1.24 -22.63 -11.03
CA ALA A 474 1.68 -23.38 -9.86
C ALA A 474 2.15 -22.47 -8.72
N SER A 475 2.87 -21.40 -9.05
CA SER A 475 3.33 -20.38 -8.09
C SER A 475 2.15 -19.73 -7.36
N ASN A 476 1.17 -19.26 -8.10
CA ASN A 476 0.03 -18.54 -7.55
C ASN A 476 -0.97 -19.45 -6.81
N THR A 477 -1.06 -20.74 -7.18
CA THR A 477 -1.96 -21.69 -6.52
C THR A 477 -1.28 -22.50 -5.41
N ALA A 478 -0.04 -22.19 -5.04
CA ALA A 478 0.75 -22.97 -4.08
C ALA A 478 0.11 -23.06 -2.69
N ALA A 479 -0.58 -22.00 -2.24
CA ALA A 479 -1.27 -21.95 -0.95
C ALA A 479 -2.62 -22.70 -0.95
N ILE A 480 -3.17 -23.02 -2.12
CA ILE A 480 -4.49 -23.67 -2.23
C ILE A 480 -4.40 -25.13 -1.78
N ALA A 481 -5.12 -25.47 -0.72
CA ALA A 481 -5.25 -26.83 -0.23
C ALA A 481 -6.72 -27.29 -0.27
N SER A 482 -6.95 -28.58 -0.42
CA SER A 482 -8.29 -29.14 -0.25
C SER A 482 -8.62 -29.24 1.23
N ARG A 483 -9.69 -28.60 1.67
CA ARG A 483 -10.13 -28.55 3.06
C ARG A 483 -11.56 -29.07 3.20
N PRO A 484 -11.97 -29.56 4.39
CA PRO A 484 -13.36 -29.82 4.69
C PRO A 484 -14.23 -28.56 4.53
N ALA A 485 -15.47 -28.74 4.12
CA ALA A 485 -16.42 -27.63 4.06
C ALA A 485 -16.61 -26.99 5.43
N LEU A 486 -16.63 -25.63 5.44
CA LEU A 486 -16.82 -24.84 6.64
C LEU A 486 -18.29 -24.87 7.12
N PRO A 487 -18.56 -24.63 8.41
CA PRO A 487 -19.92 -24.44 8.88
C PRO A 487 -20.51 -23.16 8.29
N HIS A 488 -21.79 -23.20 7.89
CA HIS A 488 -22.48 -21.97 7.49
C HIS A 488 -22.89 -21.18 8.73
N LEU A 489 -22.38 -19.96 8.84
CA LEU A 489 -22.65 -19.03 9.92
C LEU A 489 -23.50 -17.86 9.43
N LYS A 490 -24.04 -17.09 10.39
CA LYS A 490 -24.86 -15.91 10.08
C LYS A 490 -24.10 -14.60 10.26
N HIS A 491 -23.09 -14.60 11.14
CA HIS A 491 -22.40 -13.39 11.55
C HIS A 491 -20.89 -13.64 11.61
N CYS A 492 -20.13 -12.83 10.86
CA CYS A 492 -18.68 -12.74 10.95
C CYS A 492 -18.31 -11.37 11.51
N PHE A 493 -17.42 -11.36 12.49
CA PHE A 493 -16.83 -10.17 13.06
C PHE A 493 -15.38 -10.12 12.60
N LEU A 494 -14.96 -8.98 12.05
CA LEU A 494 -13.59 -8.69 11.69
C LEU A 494 -13.10 -7.57 12.62
N VAL A 495 -12.17 -7.89 13.51
CA VAL A 495 -11.55 -6.93 14.43
C VAL A 495 -10.17 -6.60 13.90
N ILE A 496 -9.96 -5.35 13.54
CA ILE A 496 -8.71 -4.83 12.98
C ILE A 496 -8.00 -4.04 14.07
N ARG A 497 -6.76 -4.40 14.32
CA ARG A 497 -5.84 -3.81 15.29
C ARG A 497 -4.66 -3.20 14.52
N GLU A 498 -3.63 -2.68 15.21
CA GLU A 498 -2.61 -1.81 14.63
C GLU A 498 -1.17 -2.27 14.94
N ASN A 499 -0.46 -2.59 13.86
CA ASN A 499 0.98 -2.59 13.67
C ASN A 499 1.80 -3.56 14.53
N ARG A 500 1.26 -4.73 14.91
CA ARG A 500 2.06 -5.68 15.70
C ARG A 500 2.41 -6.95 14.95
N THR A 501 3.68 -7.36 15.10
CA THR A 501 4.11 -8.68 14.65
C THR A 501 3.60 -9.77 15.59
N TYR A 502 3.62 -11.00 15.11
CA TYR A 502 3.27 -12.18 15.90
C TYR A 502 4.13 -12.29 17.16
N ASP A 503 5.47 -12.21 17.01
CA ASP A 503 6.37 -12.42 18.15
C ASP A 503 6.29 -11.32 19.21
N GLU A 504 6.02 -10.08 18.83
CA GLU A 504 5.88 -9.00 19.83
C GLU A 504 4.77 -9.24 20.85
N VAL A 505 3.72 -9.96 20.44
CA VAL A 505 2.52 -10.15 21.26
C VAL A 505 2.30 -11.60 21.68
N LEU A 506 2.49 -12.56 20.77
CA LEU A 506 2.19 -13.98 20.97
C LEU A 506 3.44 -14.87 20.91
N GLY A 507 4.62 -14.29 20.85
CA GLY A 507 5.88 -15.04 20.82
C GLY A 507 6.13 -15.95 22.02
N ASP A 508 5.45 -15.69 23.16
CA ASP A 508 5.52 -16.47 24.40
C ASP A 508 4.42 -17.56 24.52
N VAL A 509 3.61 -17.78 23.48
CA VAL A 509 2.56 -18.82 23.48
C VAL A 509 3.21 -20.22 23.40
N THR A 510 3.01 -21.01 24.44
CA THR A 510 3.56 -22.36 24.52
C THR A 510 2.97 -23.28 23.44
N GLY A 511 3.83 -23.96 22.70
CA GLY A 511 3.43 -24.93 21.68
C GLY A 511 3.19 -24.33 20.28
N ALA A 512 3.40 -23.02 20.13
CA ALA A 512 3.39 -22.32 18.87
C ALA A 512 4.82 -21.97 18.42
N ASN A 513 4.99 -21.59 17.15
CA ASN A 513 6.26 -21.17 16.59
C ASN A 513 6.55 -19.70 16.89
N GLY A 514 6.79 -19.36 18.15
CA GLY A 514 7.09 -18.03 18.65
C GLY A 514 8.48 -17.91 19.27
N ASP A 515 9.04 -16.69 19.32
CA ASP A 515 10.23 -16.36 20.11
C ASP A 515 9.85 -15.56 21.37
N PRO A 516 9.83 -16.21 22.57
CA PRO A 516 9.48 -15.51 23.81
C PRO A 516 10.39 -14.33 24.13
N SER A 517 11.60 -14.28 23.56
CA SER A 517 12.52 -13.16 23.80
C SER A 517 12.11 -11.88 23.09
N LEU A 518 11.17 -11.98 22.15
CA LEU A 518 10.59 -10.85 21.39
C LEU A 518 9.22 -10.41 21.94
N ALA A 519 8.59 -11.22 22.81
CA ALA A 519 7.22 -11.01 23.29
C ALA A 519 7.10 -9.85 24.29
N ARG A 520 7.49 -8.65 23.87
CA ARG A 520 7.48 -7.45 24.71
C ARG A 520 6.09 -7.09 25.22
N PHE A 521 5.06 -7.48 24.51
CA PHE A 521 3.66 -7.28 24.88
C PHE A 521 2.93 -8.58 25.27
N GLY A 522 3.66 -9.63 25.61
CA GLY A 522 3.13 -10.93 26.01
C GLY A 522 2.62 -10.98 27.46
N LEU A 523 2.53 -12.20 28.01
CA LEU A 523 2.16 -12.45 29.42
C LEU A 523 3.31 -12.12 30.39
N ASP A 524 4.54 -12.08 29.91
CA ASP A 524 5.72 -11.67 30.68
C ASP A 524 6.42 -10.50 29.96
N GLY A 525 5.61 -9.54 29.49
CA GLY A 525 6.04 -8.40 28.72
C GLY A 525 6.80 -7.34 29.53
N TRP A 526 7.30 -6.32 28.82
CA TRP A 526 8.11 -5.24 29.41
C TRP A 526 7.32 -3.95 29.52
N ALA A 527 7.39 -3.30 30.70
CA ALA A 527 6.77 -2.01 30.91
C ALA A 527 7.58 -0.86 30.32
N GLU A 528 8.91 -0.96 30.38
CA GLU A 528 9.82 0.13 30.09
C GLU A 528 10.83 -0.25 29.00
N GLU A 529 11.17 0.72 28.19
CA GLU A 529 12.20 0.63 27.16
C GLU A 529 13.63 0.70 27.73
N GLN A 530 13.81 0.78 29.06
CA GLN A 530 15.10 0.97 29.72
C GLN A 530 15.37 -0.07 30.81
N LYS A 531 16.64 -0.37 30.98
CA LYS A 531 17.46 -1.24 31.86
C LYS A 531 16.89 -1.90 33.14
N SER A 532 15.70 -1.58 33.60
CA SER A 532 15.01 -2.22 34.72
C SER A 532 13.60 -2.62 34.30
N ALA A 533 13.51 -3.50 33.28
CA ALA A 533 12.23 -3.96 32.77
C ALA A 533 11.42 -4.61 33.91
N THR A 534 10.30 -3.98 34.26
CA THR A 534 9.31 -4.60 35.12
C THR A 534 8.48 -5.52 34.25
N HIS A 535 8.52 -6.82 34.53
CA HIS A 535 7.70 -7.81 33.87
C HIS A 535 6.23 -7.66 34.23
N LEU A 536 5.37 -7.56 33.25
CA LEU A 536 3.94 -7.26 33.38
C LEU A 536 3.13 -8.13 32.43
N LYS A 537 1.89 -8.44 32.83
CA LYS A 537 0.94 -9.09 31.90
C LYS A 537 0.30 -8.03 31.02
N VAL A 538 0.77 -7.91 29.78
CA VAL A 538 0.26 -6.89 28.86
C VAL A 538 -1.01 -7.38 28.16
N THR A 539 -1.03 -8.60 27.62
CA THR A 539 -2.13 -9.15 26.80
C THR A 539 -2.78 -10.39 27.40
N PRO A 540 -3.32 -10.32 28.65
CA PRO A 540 -3.92 -11.49 29.29
C PRO A 540 -5.20 -11.99 28.60
N ASN A 541 -5.97 -11.12 27.93
CA ASN A 541 -7.19 -11.53 27.24
C ASN A 541 -6.89 -12.21 25.92
N LEU A 542 -5.96 -11.68 25.12
CA LEU A 542 -5.55 -12.29 23.86
C LEU A 542 -5.01 -13.70 24.09
N HIS A 543 -4.16 -13.90 25.10
CA HIS A 543 -3.66 -15.23 25.49
C HIS A 543 -4.76 -16.17 26.01
N ALA A 544 -5.73 -15.66 26.75
CA ALA A 544 -6.88 -16.45 27.17
C ALA A 544 -7.78 -16.84 26.00
N LEU A 545 -7.92 -15.97 25.01
CA LEU A 545 -8.63 -16.25 23.76
C LEU A 545 -7.90 -17.34 22.96
N VAL A 546 -6.58 -17.24 22.81
CA VAL A 546 -5.75 -18.28 22.17
C VAL A 546 -5.90 -19.62 22.86
N ALA A 547 -5.87 -19.65 24.21
CA ALA A 547 -6.01 -20.89 24.97
C ALA A 547 -7.41 -21.53 24.86
N GLN A 548 -8.46 -20.73 24.63
CA GLN A 548 -9.83 -21.20 24.54
C GLN A 548 -10.29 -21.50 23.10
N PHE A 549 -9.79 -20.76 22.11
CA PHE A 549 -10.23 -20.83 20.72
C PHE A 549 -9.08 -21.28 19.80
N ALA A 550 -8.91 -20.69 18.63
CA ALA A 550 -7.87 -21.07 17.70
C ALA A 550 -7.07 -19.84 17.23
N MET A 551 -5.79 -20.06 16.93
CA MET A 551 -4.93 -19.05 16.30
C MET A 551 -4.08 -19.65 15.18
N SER A 552 -3.44 -18.79 14.38
CA SER A 552 -2.36 -19.17 13.49
C SER A 552 -1.02 -18.64 14.03
N ASP A 553 0.04 -19.43 13.94
CA ASP A 553 1.43 -18.99 14.14
C ASP A 553 2.20 -18.84 12.82
N ASN A 554 1.47 -18.95 11.70
CA ASN A 554 2.00 -18.85 10.35
C ASN A 554 1.06 -18.01 9.45
N PHE A 555 0.64 -16.87 9.98
CA PHE A 555 -0.19 -15.87 9.32
C PHE A 555 0.65 -14.64 8.98
N TYR A 556 0.44 -14.10 7.79
CA TYR A 556 1.17 -12.95 7.28
C TYR A 556 0.20 -11.87 6.80
N VAL A 557 0.50 -10.62 7.08
CA VAL A 557 -0.16 -9.48 6.45
C VAL A 557 0.41 -9.29 5.04
N ASP A 558 -0.42 -8.87 4.09
CA ASP A 558 -0.01 -8.61 2.70
C ASP A 558 0.53 -7.18 2.54
N SER A 559 0.41 -6.39 3.61
CA SER A 559 0.72 -4.98 3.72
C SER A 559 2.08 -4.71 4.36
N ASP A 560 2.60 -3.53 4.09
CA ASP A 560 3.88 -3.06 4.65
C ASP A 560 3.66 -2.00 5.74
N VAL A 561 2.61 -1.18 5.60
CA VAL A 561 2.23 -0.10 6.52
C VAL A 561 0.70 0.04 6.55
N SER A 562 0.15 0.80 7.50
CA SER A 562 -1.31 0.99 7.61
C SER A 562 -1.95 1.57 6.34
N ALA A 563 -1.20 2.35 5.55
CA ALA A 563 -1.69 2.91 4.30
C ALA A 563 -2.20 1.83 3.32
N ASP A 564 -1.45 0.78 3.11
CA ASP A 564 -1.89 -0.35 2.29
C ASP A 564 -2.63 -1.41 3.14
N GLY A 565 -2.38 -1.49 4.45
CA GLY A 565 -2.97 -2.47 5.36
C GLY A 565 -4.49 -2.43 5.43
N HIS A 566 -5.06 -1.24 5.66
CA HIS A 566 -6.52 -1.05 5.69
C HIS A 566 -7.19 -1.32 4.34
N ARG A 567 -6.43 -1.26 3.25
CA ARG A 567 -6.91 -1.67 1.91
C ARG A 567 -6.88 -3.18 1.77
N TRP A 568 -5.74 -3.81 2.04
CA TRP A 568 -5.56 -5.25 1.91
C TRP A 568 -6.55 -6.05 2.76
N VAL A 569 -6.75 -5.67 4.02
CA VAL A 569 -7.67 -6.37 4.94
C VAL A 569 -9.13 -6.33 4.47
N MET A 570 -9.49 -5.33 3.65
CA MET A 570 -10.80 -5.21 3.02
C MET A 570 -10.84 -5.73 1.58
N GLY A 571 -9.79 -6.40 1.13
CA GLY A 571 -9.70 -6.98 -0.21
C GLY A 571 -9.48 -5.97 -1.33
N ILE A 572 -8.95 -4.79 -1.01
CA ILE A 572 -8.53 -3.77 -1.96
C ILE A 572 -7.04 -3.97 -2.25
N ASN A 573 -6.72 -4.52 -3.42
CA ASN A 573 -5.33 -4.61 -3.86
C ASN A 573 -4.84 -3.22 -4.32
N PRO A 574 -3.80 -2.65 -3.70
CA PRO A 574 -3.33 -1.31 -4.01
C PRO A 574 -2.88 -1.15 -5.46
N THR A 575 -3.36 -0.10 -6.13
CA THR A 575 -2.96 0.20 -7.52
C THR A 575 -1.50 0.59 -7.63
N PRO A 576 -0.86 0.47 -8.81
CA PRO A 576 0.49 0.98 -9.03
C PRO A 576 0.65 2.47 -8.69
N PHE A 577 -0.37 3.29 -8.96
CA PHE A 577 -0.39 4.70 -8.55
C PHE A 577 -0.33 4.83 -7.02
N PHE A 578 -1.22 4.14 -6.32
CA PHE A 578 -1.27 4.19 -4.87
C PHE A 578 0.03 3.68 -4.24
N ASN A 579 0.58 2.58 -4.75
CA ASN A 579 1.86 2.04 -4.29
C ASN A 579 3.01 3.06 -4.42
N THR A 580 3.10 3.81 -5.52
CA THR A 580 4.12 4.86 -5.64
C THR A 580 3.87 6.03 -4.70
N ALA A 581 2.61 6.37 -4.44
CA ALA A 581 2.24 7.49 -3.60
C ALA A 581 2.54 7.22 -2.11
N TRP A 582 2.05 6.09 -1.55
CA TRP A 582 2.28 5.80 -0.14
C TRP A 582 3.75 5.51 0.16
N THR A 583 4.44 4.73 -0.69
CA THR A 583 5.85 4.40 -0.48
C THR A 583 6.73 5.64 -0.40
N SER A 584 6.41 6.69 -1.17
CA SER A 584 7.15 7.94 -1.16
C SER A 584 6.72 8.92 -0.06
N GLY A 585 5.52 8.81 0.48
CA GLY A 585 4.90 9.83 1.33
C GLY A 585 4.56 9.42 2.76
N TYR A 586 4.32 8.14 3.00
CA TYR A 586 3.90 7.67 4.33
C TYR A 586 4.95 7.92 5.41
N GLY A 587 4.50 8.12 6.66
CA GLY A 587 5.36 8.39 7.80
C GLY A 587 5.98 9.79 7.79
N GLY A 588 5.37 10.76 7.13
CA GLY A 588 5.83 12.15 7.12
C GLY A 588 7.13 12.39 6.37
N ARG A 589 7.65 11.38 5.65
CA ARG A 589 8.91 11.48 4.91
C ARG A 589 8.89 12.56 3.84
N ARG A 590 7.71 12.87 3.28
CA ARG A 590 7.52 13.86 2.24
C ARG A 590 6.23 14.64 2.46
N LYS A 591 6.35 15.94 2.62
CA LYS A 591 5.25 16.83 2.97
C LYS A 591 4.17 16.92 1.89
N ASP A 592 4.59 16.98 0.62
CA ASP A 592 3.68 17.30 -0.48
C ASP A 592 2.99 16.06 -1.05
N SER A 593 3.53 14.86 -0.84
CA SER A 593 2.80 13.63 -1.14
C SER A 593 1.77 13.28 -0.05
N ALA A 594 2.02 13.68 1.20
CA ALA A 594 1.11 13.51 2.32
C ALA A 594 0.19 14.72 2.55
N GLY A 595 0.48 15.89 1.94
CA GLY A 595 -0.32 17.11 2.03
C GLY A 595 -0.97 17.47 0.70
N ALA A 596 -2.13 18.18 0.75
CA ALA A 596 -2.74 18.72 -0.45
C ALA A 596 -1.86 19.85 -1.02
N ALA A 597 -1.18 19.59 -2.14
CA ALA A 597 -0.31 20.57 -2.79
C ALA A 597 -1.07 21.80 -3.32
N GLN A 598 -2.36 21.64 -3.64
CA GLN A 598 -3.21 22.71 -4.17
C GLN A 598 -4.50 22.81 -3.36
N PRO A 599 -5.02 24.02 -3.15
CA PRO A 599 -6.33 24.20 -2.52
C PRO A 599 -7.41 23.39 -3.25
N GLY A 600 -8.15 22.57 -2.51
CA GLY A 600 -9.21 21.75 -3.05
C GLY A 600 -8.78 20.45 -3.73
N ARG A 601 -7.51 20.08 -3.68
CA ARG A 601 -7.03 18.75 -4.06
C ARG A 601 -6.66 17.95 -2.84
N ARG A 602 -6.98 16.67 -2.85
CA ARG A 602 -6.50 15.73 -1.86
C ARG A 602 -5.01 15.47 -2.07
N ALA A 603 -4.33 15.07 -1.00
CA ALA A 603 -2.97 14.55 -1.10
C ALA A 603 -2.89 13.41 -2.12
N LEU A 604 -1.73 13.22 -2.74
CA LEU A 604 -1.51 12.12 -3.69
C LEU A 604 -1.74 10.76 -3.03
N PHE A 605 -1.38 10.66 -1.79
CA PHE A 605 -1.51 9.47 -0.99
C PHE A 605 -2.94 9.25 -0.44
N GLY A 606 -3.72 10.29 -0.25
CA GLY A 606 -5.15 10.22 0.09
C GLY A 606 -5.49 10.03 1.56
N GLY A 607 -4.65 9.44 2.36
CA GLY A 607 -4.88 9.07 3.76
C GLY A 607 -4.69 7.57 4.00
N ALA A 608 -4.28 7.19 5.21
CA ALA A 608 -4.01 5.81 5.56
C ALA A 608 -5.29 4.98 5.61
N ASP A 609 -6.28 5.45 6.33
CA ASP A 609 -7.40 4.65 6.79
C ASP A 609 -8.59 4.59 5.84
N ALA A 610 -8.72 5.57 4.93
CA ALA A 610 -9.90 5.71 4.09
C ALA A 610 -9.57 5.49 2.61
N PRO A 611 -10.10 4.43 1.98
CA PRO A 611 -9.99 4.27 0.54
C PRO A 611 -10.71 5.42 -0.18
N MET A 612 -10.10 5.87 -1.28
CA MET A 612 -10.71 6.83 -2.20
C MET A 612 -11.52 6.07 -3.25
N PRO A 613 -12.45 6.72 -3.95
CA PRO A 613 -13.10 6.12 -5.13
C PRO A 613 -12.13 5.54 -6.16
N GLU A 614 -10.94 6.12 -6.27
CA GLU A 614 -9.86 5.68 -7.16
C GLU A 614 -9.22 4.36 -6.71
N ASP A 615 -9.30 4.01 -5.43
CA ASP A 615 -8.71 2.79 -4.86
C ASP A 615 -9.66 1.58 -4.99
N GLU A 616 -10.97 1.83 -5.17
CA GLU A 616 -11.97 0.77 -5.24
C GLU A 616 -11.74 -0.12 -6.48
N PRO A 617 -11.63 -1.45 -6.30
CA PRO A 617 -11.56 -2.40 -7.41
C PRO A 617 -12.80 -2.32 -8.31
N GLN A 618 -12.72 -2.89 -9.51
CA GLN A 618 -13.81 -2.84 -10.48
C GLN A 618 -15.16 -3.29 -9.90
N PHE A 619 -15.19 -4.36 -9.12
CA PHE A 619 -16.41 -4.93 -8.51
C PHE A 619 -16.54 -4.63 -7.02
N GLY A 620 -15.70 -3.74 -6.49
CA GLY A 620 -15.72 -3.31 -5.10
C GLY A 620 -14.85 -4.18 -4.19
N SER A 621 -14.83 -3.77 -2.93
CA SER A 621 -14.15 -4.41 -1.81
C SER A 621 -15.08 -5.38 -1.05
N LEU A 622 -14.64 -5.88 0.09
CA LEU A 622 -15.46 -6.74 0.97
C LEU A 622 -16.79 -6.06 1.36
N TRP A 623 -16.79 -4.75 1.51
CA TRP A 623 -18.03 -4.00 1.82
C TRP A 623 -19.07 -4.10 0.72
N GLU A 624 -18.65 -3.88 -0.53
CA GLU A 624 -19.53 -3.98 -1.70
C GLU A 624 -19.95 -5.42 -1.94
N HIS A 625 -19.03 -6.38 -1.77
CA HIS A 625 -19.31 -7.80 -1.93
C HIS A 625 -20.41 -8.29 -0.97
N ILE A 626 -20.29 -7.96 0.31
CA ILE A 626 -21.31 -8.26 1.32
C ILE A 626 -22.63 -7.53 1.04
N ALA A 627 -22.58 -6.24 0.69
CA ALA A 627 -23.77 -5.46 0.38
C ALA A 627 -24.49 -6.01 -0.85
N ALA A 628 -23.77 -6.37 -1.91
CA ALA A 628 -24.31 -6.98 -3.12
C ALA A 628 -25.01 -8.31 -2.87
N SER A 629 -24.55 -9.08 -1.89
CA SER A 629 -25.18 -10.34 -1.47
C SER A 629 -26.51 -10.15 -0.70
N GLY A 630 -26.84 -8.92 -0.32
CA GLY A 630 -28.02 -8.61 0.50
C GLY A 630 -27.91 -8.99 1.97
N LYS A 631 -26.74 -9.43 2.43
CA LYS A 631 -26.53 -9.91 3.82
C LYS A 631 -26.29 -8.77 4.83
N GLY A 632 -25.93 -7.60 4.34
CA GLY A 632 -25.73 -6.40 5.13
C GLY A 632 -24.45 -6.38 5.96
N LEU A 633 -24.04 -5.20 6.34
CA LEU A 633 -22.86 -4.97 7.15
C LEU A 633 -23.09 -3.91 8.23
N LEU A 634 -22.18 -3.86 9.21
CA LEU A 634 -22.12 -2.87 10.26
C LEU A 634 -20.67 -2.50 10.48
N ASN A 635 -20.37 -1.20 10.54
CA ASN A 635 -19.02 -0.70 10.61
C ASN A 635 -18.81 0.17 11.86
N TYR A 636 -17.74 -0.10 12.58
CA TYR A 636 -17.28 0.63 13.76
C TYR A 636 -15.84 1.12 13.52
N GLY A 637 -15.72 2.23 12.78
CA GLY A 637 -14.49 3.02 12.66
C GLY A 637 -13.51 2.62 11.58
N GLU A 638 -13.77 1.58 10.80
CA GLU A 638 -12.90 1.16 9.70
C GLU A 638 -13.25 1.89 8.40
N GLY A 639 -12.24 2.12 7.53
CA GLY A 639 -12.40 2.75 6.22
C GLY A 639 -12.82 4.22 6.28
N LEU A 640 -12.54 4.89 7.40
CA LEU A 640 -12.95 6.27 7.66
C LEU A 640 -11.83 7.07 8.32
N GLU A 641 -11.36 8.07 7.61
CA GLU A 641 -10.46 9.08 8.15
C GLU A 641 -11.14 10.44 8.10
N LEU A 642 -11.16 11.14 9.22
CA LEU A 642 -11.67 12.50 9.32
C LEU A 642 -10.50 13.45 9.50
N GLU A 643 -10.38 14.43 8.61
CA GLU A 643 -9.35 15.45 8.64
C GLU A 643 -9.61 16.44 9.80
N GLY A 644 -8.55 16.81 10.50
CA GLY A 644 -8.61 17.76 11.60
C GLY A 644 -7.68 17.35 12.74
N ASN A 645 -7.32 18.32 13.56
CA ASN A 645 -6.43 18.08 14.70
C ASN A 645 -7.24 17.69 15.94
N ALA A 646 -7.87 16.52 15.93
CA ALA A 646 -8.59 16.00 17.08
C ALA A 646 -7.70 15.93 18.33
N GLU A 647 -6.42 15.62 18.14
CA GLU A 647 -5.41 15.56 19.18
C GLU A 647 -5.12 16.93 19.78
N LEU A 648 -5.13 18.01 18.98
CA LEU A 648 -4.91 19.37 19.44
C LEU A 648 -6.07 19.94 20.26
N GLU A 649 -7.29 19.53 19.99
CA GLU A 649 -8.50 20.07 20.63
C GLU A 649 -9.05 19.18 21.74
N GLY A 650 -8.23 18.23 22.18
CA GLY A 650 -8.63 17.20 23.13
C GLY A 650 -9.40 16.10 22.44
N SER A 651 -8.97 14.89 22.60
CA SER A 651 -9.47 13.68 21.95
C SER A 651 -10.96 13.45 22.25
N GLN A 652 -11.80 14.26 21.62
CA GLN A 652 -13.25 14.07 21.65
C GLN A 652 -13.63 13.15 20.50
N PRO A 653 -14.47 12.14 20.72
CA PRO A 653 -14.93 11.24 19.67
C PRO A 653 -15.52 11.94 18.46
N GLU A 654 -16.11 13.11 18.70
CA GLU A 654 -16.76 13.96 17.70
C GLU A 654 -15.86 15.12 17.25
N GLY A 655 -14.58 15.12 17.65
CA GLY A 655 -13.66 16.23 17.43
C GLY A 655 -13.17 16.38 16.00
N GLN A 656 -12.99 15.28 15.31
CA GLN A 656 -12.55 15.29 13.92
C GLN A 656 -13.63 15.82 12.99
N ARG A 657 -13.23 16.55 11.95
CA ARG A 657 -14.11 17.18 10.96
C ARG A 657 -13.52 17.08 9.58
N LEU A 658 -14.37 16.85 8.61
CA LEU A 658 -14.03 16.80 7.19
C LEU A 658 -14.15 18.19 6.57
N PHE A 659 -13.12 18.66 5.90
CA PHE A 659 -13.18 19.95 5.16
C PHE A 659 -13.19 19.78 3.64
N LEU A 660 -12.88 18.58 3.12
CA LEU A 660 -13.02 18.21 1.71
C LEU A 660 -14.31 17.43 1.46
N ASN A 661 -14.84 17.48 0.24
CA ASN A 661 -16.04 16.74 -0.15
C ASN A 661 -15.76 15.26 -0.50
N SER A 662 -14.85 14.61 0.22
CA SER A 662 -14.52 13.19 0.04
C SER A 662 -15.69 12.31 0.44
N PRO A 663 -16.05 11.31 -0.39
CA PRO A 663 -17.07 10.33 -0.07
C PRO A 663 -16.50 9.16 0.72
N LEU A 664 -17.39 8.28 1.22
CA LEU A 664 -17.06 6.93 1.61
C LEU A 664 -17.57 5.93 0.56
N PRO A 665 -17.07 4.70 0.52
CA PRO A 665 -17.78 3.60 -0.12
C PRO A 665 -19.24 3.57 0.35
N LYS A 666 -20.19 3.43 -0.56
CA LYS A 666 -21.62 3.55 -0.23
C LYS A 666 -22.07 2.61 0.90
N PRO A 667 -21.68 1.33 0.93
CA PRO A 667 -22.04 0.45 2.04
C PRO A 667 -21.47 0.91 3.38
N VAL A 668 -20.26 1.44 3.41
CA VAL A 668 -19.63 2.00 4.62
C VAL A 668 -20.39 3.24 5.10
N PHE A 669 -20.70 4.16 4.19
CA PHE A 669 -21.48 5.35 4.50
C PHE A 669 -22.83 5.04 5.15
N GLU A 670 -23.52 3.98 4.67
CA GLU A 670 -24.85 3.58 5.12
C GLU A 670 -24.82 2.79 6.44
N SER A 671 -23.70 2.10 6.76
CA SER A 671 -23.60 1.14 7.86
C SER A 671 -22.75 1.58 9.04
N THR A 672 -22.00 2.67 8.92
CA THR A 672 -21.09 3.14 9.99
C THR A 672 -21.87 3.73 11.18
N ASP A 673 -21.53 3.29 12.40
CA ASP A 673 -21.93 4.01 13.61
C ASP A 673 -21.09 5.30 13.74
N ARG A 674 -21.77 6.44 13.51
CA ARG A 674 -21.13 7.76 13.50
C ARG A 674 -20.65 8.25 14.86
N ARG A 675 -20.94 7.53 15.94
CA ARG A 675 -20.49 7.84 17.30
C ARG A 675 -19.24 7.05 17.67
N TYR A 676 -18.92 6.01 16.92
CA TYR A 676 -17.71 5.23 17.14
C TYR A 676 -16.51 6.01 16.59
N PRO A 677 -15.50 6.27 17.43
CA PRO A 677 -14.34 7.05 16.99
C PRO A 677 -13.48 6.28 15.99
N THR A 678 -12.94 6.98 15.00
CA THR A 678 -11.92 6.49 14.07
C THR A 678 -10.55 6.39 14.75
N PHE A 679 -9.46 6.28 13.98
CA PHE A 679 -8.11 6.28 14.52
C PHE A 679 -7.86 7.56 15.34
N ASN A 680 -7.50 7.41 16.58
CA ASN A 680 -7.06 8.46 17.49
C ASN A 680 -6.54 7.83 18.78
N LEU A 681 -5.23 7.81 18.99
CA LEU A 681 -4.58 7.21 20.16
C LEU A 681 -4.81 8.01 21.47
N GLY A 682 -5.39 9.19 21.36
CA GLY A 682 -5.83 9.97 22.51
C GLY A 682 -7.15 9.47 23.12
N ILE A 683 -7.88 8.57 22.44
CA ILE A 683 -9.16 8.00 22.86
C ILE A 683 -8.94 6.58 23.35
N PRO A 684 -9.29 6.25 24.63
CA PRO A 684 -9.18 4.89 25.14
C PRO A 684 -10.02 3.88 24.33
N ASP A 685 -9.51 2.67 24.08
CA ASP A 685 -10.29 1.58 23.48
C ASP A 685 -11.41 1.11 24.41
N GLN A 686 -11.30 1.40 25.71
CA GLN A 686 -12.40 1.20 26.63
C GLN A 686 -13.64 2.06 26.29
N PHE A 687 -13.43 3.26 25.72
CA PHE A 687 -14.52 4.07 25.21
C PHE A 687 -15.12 3.47 23.93
N ARG A 688 -14.25 2.98 23.00
CA ARG A 688 -14.71 2.29 21.79
C ARG A 688 -15.56 1.07 22.14
N PHE A 689 -15.14 0.26 23.10
CA PHE A 689 -15.98 -0.84 23.60
C PHE A 689 -17.34 -0.35 24.12
N THR A 690 -17.38 0.75 24.87
CA THR A 690 -18.64 1.27 25.44
C THR A 690 -19.61 1.71 24.35
N GLU A 691 -19.12 2.38 23.30
CA GLU A 691 -19.96 2.80 22.15
C GLU A 691 -20.42 1.60 21.33
N PHE A 692 -19.52 0.64 21.07
CA PHE A 692 -19.86 -0.63 20.43
C PHE A 692 -20.97 -1.35 21.22
N GLU A 693 -20.78 -1.58 22.50
CA GLU A 693 -21.76 -2.29 23.34
C GLU A 693 -23.13 -1.59 23.35
N ARG A 694 -23.14 -0.27 23.46
CA ARG A 694 -24.35 0.55 23.45
C ARG A 694 -25.14 0.34 22.16
N ASP A 695 -24.51 0.52 21.00
CA ASP A 695 -25.18 0.42 19.71
C ASP A 695 -25.55 -1.02 19.39
N PHE A 696 -24.65 -1.95 19.64
CA PHE A 696 -24.88 -3.36 19.35
C PHE A 696 -26.04 -3.95 20.16
N ARG A 697 -26.22 -3.57 21.43
CA ARG A 697 -27.36 -4.00 22.26
C ARG A 697 -28.69 -3.54 21.66
N ILE A 698 -28.77 -2.33 21.12
CA ILE A 698 -29.98 -1.81 20.46
C ILE A 698 -30.29 -2.65 19.22
N LYS A 699 -29.30 -2.91 18.39
CA LYS A 699 -29.45 -3.70 17.15
C LYS A 699 -29.77 -5.17 17.45
N LEU A 700 -29.14 -5.74 18.47
CA LEU A 700 -29.41 -7.11 18.92
C LEU A 700 -30.87 -7.25 19.42
N ALA A 701 -31.32 -6.32 20.24
CA ALA A 701 -32.70 -6.31 20.72
C ALA A 701 -33.74 -6.14 19.61
N ALA A 702 -33.37 -5.44 18.55
CA ALA A 702 -34.20 -5.26 17.36
C ALA A 702 -34.13 -6.45 16.37
N GLY A 703 -33.26 -7.44 16.61
CA GLY A 703 -33.03 -8.56 15.68
C GLY A 703 -32.38 -8.11 14.35
N LYS A 704 -31.60 -7.05 14.36
CA LYS A 704 -31.01 -6.40 13.18
C LYS A 704 -29.48 -6.54 13.12
N ILE A 705 -28.95 -7.69 13.49
CA ILE A 705 -27.52 -7.95 13.36
C ILE A 705 -27.24 -8.46 11.93
N PRO A 706 -26.39 -7.78 11.16
CA PRO A 706 -26.06 -8.17 9.79
C PRO A 706 -25.06 -9.31 9.75
N ALA A 707 -24.64 -9.68 8.52
CA ALA A 707 -23.70 -10.77 8.33
C ALA A 707 -22.25 -10.36 8.63
N LEU A 708 -21.80 -9.19 8.23
CA LEU A 708 -20.45 -8.71 8.52
C LEU A 708 -20.48 -7.56 9.53
N ILE A 709 -19.64 -7.63 10.54
CA ILE A 709 -19.42 -6.59 11.53
C ILE A 709 -17.92 -6.29 11.58
N VAL A 710 -17.51 -5.08 11.18
CA VAL A 710 -16.10 -4.64 11.20
C VAL A 710 -15.90 -3.73 12.39
N ILE A 711 -14.84 -3.95 13.16
CA ILE A 711 -14.52 -3.21 14.40
C ILE A 711 -13.05 -2.84 14.37
N ARG A 712 -12.74 -1.55 14.45
CA ARG A 712 -11.37 -1.06 14.59
C ARG A 712 -11.03 -0.82 16.06
N LEU A 713 -9.91 -1.34 16.52
CA LEU A 713 -9.32 -1.11 17.84
C LEU A 713 -7.85 -0.68 17.68
N PRO A 714 -7.54 0.62 17.60
CA PRO A 714 -6.22 1.06 17.14
C PRO A 714 -5.17 1.27 18.25
N ASN A 715 -5.52 1.14 19.55
CA ASN A 715 -4.59 1.61 20.59
C ASN A 715 -3.33 0.76 20.76
N ASP A 716 -3.28 -0.45 20.22
CA ASP A 716 -2.04 -1.24 20.23
C ASP A 716 -0.96 -0.71 19.27
N HIS A 717 -1.29 0.25 18.39
CA HIS A 717 -0.31 1.07 17.68
C HIS A 717 0.72 1.71 18.62
N THR A 718 0.29 2.03 19.84
CA THR A 718 1.05 2.72 20.87
C THR A 718 1.34 4.20 20.59
N ALA A 719 1.61 4.94 21.64
CA ALA A 719 2.05 6.33 21.58
C ALA A 719 2.94 6.62 22.79
N ASP A 720 3.46 7.82 22.89
CA ASP A 720 4.25 8.24 24.04
C ASP A 720 3.46 8.10 25.34
N PRO A 721 4.11 7.69 26.44
CA PRO A 721 3.46 7.50 27.74
C PRO A 721 2.74 8.77 28.25
N ARG A 722 1.52 8.58 28.74
CA ARG A 722 0.68 9.60 29.40
C ARG A 722 0.28 9.15 30.82
N PRO A 723 1.22 9.15 31.80
CA PRO A 723 0.94 8.62 33.13
C PRO A 723 -0.23 9.32 33.83
N GLY A 724 -0.42 10.61 33.59
CA GLY A 724 -1.53 11.39 34.14
C GLY A 724 -2.91 10.99 33.60
N ASP A 725 -2.97 10.34 32.45
CA ASP A 725 -4.19 9.89 31.78
C ASP A 725 -4.39 8.37 31.87
N GLY A 726 -3.58 7.66 32.69
CA GLY A 726 -3.70 6.22 32.91
C GLY A 726 -2.85 5.36 31.97
N TYR A 727 -1.95 5.95 31.17
CA TYR A 727 -1.03 5.27 30.25
C TYR A 727 0.43 5.52 30.68
N PRO A 728 0.91 4.88 31.75
CA PRO A 728 2.27 5.10 32.25
C PRO A 728 3.38 4.60 31.32
N TYR A 729 3.07 3.69 30.40
CA TYR A 729 4.01 3.05 29.48
C TYR A 729 3.41 2.95 28.07
N ARG A 730 4.24 2.72 27.05
CA ARG A 730 3.76 2.34 25.71
C ARG A 730 2.93 1.05 25.77
N ALA A 731 3.38 0.05 26.52
CA ALA A 731 2.63 -1.19 26.76
C ALA A 731 1.21 -0.98 27.35
N SER A 732 0.94 0.21 27.92
CA SER A 732 -0.39 0.54 28.46
C SER A 732 -1.45 0.65 27.36
N TYR A 733 -1.07 1.10 26.19
CA TYR A 733 -1.96 1.19 25.05
C TYR A 733 -2.34 -0.20 24.51
N VAL A 734 -1.37 -1.12 24.43
CA VAL A 734 -1.61 -2.52 24.06
C VAL A 734 -2.51 -3.20 25.10
N ALA A 735 -2.30 -2.93 26.40
CA ALA A 735 -3.12 -3.48 27.47
C ALA A 735 -4.55 -2.89 27.51
N ASP A 736 -4.74 -1.65 27.07
CA ASP A 736 -6.05 -1.02 26.83
C ASP A 736 -6.81 -1.74 25.71
N ASN A 737 -6.13 -1.95 24.59
CA ASN A 737 -6.64 -2.67 23.43
C ASN A 737 -7.02 -4.13 23.79
N ASP A 738 -6.12 -4.87 24.43
CA ASP A 738 -6.36 -6.24 24.91
C ASP A 738 -7.61 -6.35 25.80
N LEU A 739 -7.77 -5.41 26.72
CA LEU A 739 -8.94 -5.40 27.61
C LEU A 739 -10.23 -5.09 26.85
N ALA A 740 -10.20 -4.20 25.86
CA ALA A 740 -11.36 -3.87 25.04
C ALA A 740 -11.76 -5.07 24.17
N LEU A 741 -10.82 -5.73 23.52
CA LEU A 741 -11.03 -6.97 22.77
C LEU A 741 -11.65 -8.05 23.66
N GLY A 742 -11.06 -8.28 24.83
CA GLY A 742 -11.59 -9.24 25.79
C GLY A 742 -13.03 -8.96 26.20
N LYS A 743 -13.39 -7.69 26.43
CA LYS A 743 -14.77 -7.28 26.76
C LYS A 743 -15.73 -7.50 25.60
N ILE A 744 -15.32 -7.24 24.36
CA ILE A 744 -16.15 -7.49 23.17
C ILE A 744 -16.50 -8.97 23.10
N VAL A 745 -15.52 -9.86 23.16
CA VAL A 745 -15.74 -11.31 23.05
C VAL A 745 -16.50 -11.84 24.28
N ASP A 746 -16.20 -11.36 25.50
CA ASP A 746 -16.93 -11.72 26.71
C ASP A 746 -18.41 -11.33 26.60
N PHE A 747 -18.72 -10.15 26.13
CA PHE A 747 -20.09 -9.69 25.90
C PHE A 747 -20.80 -10.54 24.86
N LEU A 748 -20.21 -10.71 23.68
CA LEU A 748 -20.84 -11.38 22.55
C LEU A 748 -21.00 -12.89 22.76
N SER A 749 -20.03 -13.53 23.41
CA SER A 749 -20.10 -14.96 23.71
C SER A 749 -21.26 -15.35 24.64
N LYS A 750 -21.89 -14.37 25.31
CA LYS A 750 -23.06 -14.52 26.18
C LYS A 750 -24.40 -14.19 25.47
N THR A 751 -24.36 -13.82 24.21
CA THR A 751 -25.55 -13.48 23.42
C THR A 751 -26.10 -14.66 22.67
N SER A 752 -27.35 -14.55 22.20
CA SER A 752 -28.01 -15.61 21.42
C SER A 752 -27.40 -15.84 20.04
N ILE A 753 -26.69 -14.85 19.48
CA ILE A 753 -26.05 -14.97 18.15
C ILE A 753 -24.72 -15.70 18.20
N TRP A 754 -24.11 -15.87 19.37
CA TRP A 754 -22.79 -16.49 19.52
C TRP A 754 -22.67 -17.82 18.79
N LYS A 755 -23.71 -18.67 18.89
CA LYS A 755 -23.76 -19.99 18.26
C LYS A 755 -23.67 -19.97 16.73
N ASP A 756 -23.96 -18.85 16.10
CA ASP A 756 -23.98 -18.63 14.65
C ASP A 756 -22.89 -17.61 14.24
N SER A 757 -21.84 -17.41 15.07
CA SER A 757 -20.83 -16.35 14.87
C SER A 757 -19.40 -16.86 14.82
N ALA A 758 -18.55 -16.16 14.06
CA ALA A 758 -17.09 -16.26 14.11
C ALA A 758 -16.47 -14.87 14.21
N PHE A 759 -15.35 -14.79 14.96
CA PHE A 759 -14.54 -13.59 15.14
C PHE A 759 -13.17 -13.82 14.54
N PHE A 760 -12.75 -12.92 13.69
CA PHE A 760 -11.39 -12.83 13.17
C PHE A 760 -10.74 -11.61 13.81
N VAL A 761 -9.60 -11.78 14.43
CA VAL A 761 -8.79 -10.72 15.03
C VAL A 761 -7.45 -10.70 14.34
N THR A 762 -7.12 -9.59 13.73
CA THR A 762 -5.87 -9.39 12.97
C THR A 762 -5.35 -7.98 13.14
N GLU A 763 -4.12 -7.75 12.71
CA GLU A 763 -3.52 -6.44 12.54
C GLU A 763 -3.71 -5.97 11.09
N ASP A 764 -3.63 -4.68 10.84
CA ASP A 764 -3.62 -4.10 9.49
C ASP A 764 -2.25 -4.26 8.81
N ASP A 765 -1.18 -4.12 9.58
CA ASP A 765 0.21 -4.34 9.15
C ASP A 765 1.10 -4.81 10.31
N ALA A 766 2.38 -5.04 10.01
CA ALA A 766 3.41 -5.41 10.96
C ALA A 766 4.61 -4.45 10.92
N GLN A 767 4.37 -3.19 10.70
CA GLN A 767 5.26 -2.08 10.37
C GLN A 767 6.64 -2.10 11.02
N GLY A 768 6.72 -2.45 12.31
CA GLY A 768 7.99 -2.56 13.06
C GLY A 768 8.85 -3.77 12.68
N GLY A 769 8.28 -4.77 12.03
CA GLY A 769 8.97 -5.93 11.47
C GLY A 769 9.70 -6.83 12.47
N VAL A 770 9.46 -6.71 13.76
CA VAL A 770 10.17 -7.47 14.82
C VAL A 770 9.59 -8.86 14.95
N ASP A 771 10.11 -9.80 14.17
CA ASP A 771 9.69 -11.19 14.16
C ASP A 771 10.86 -12.10 13.77
N HIS A 772 10.91 -13.34 14.32
CA HIS A 772 12.03 -14.24 14.05
C HIS A 772 11.89 -15.03 12.74
N ILE A 773 10.73 -14.94 12.06
CA ILE A 773 10.47 -15.62 10.79
C ILE A 773 10.46 -14.62 9.64
N ASP A 774 9.53 -13.67 9.67
CA ASP A 774 9.33 -12.71 8.59
C ASP A 774 8.75 -11.41 9.15
N ALA A 775 9.15 -10.27 8.57
CA ALA A 775 8.69 -8.96 8.99
C ALA A 775 7.17 -8.76 8.82
N HIS A 776 6.53 -9.51 7.91
CA HIS A 776 5.07 -9.48 7.69
C HIS A 776 4.30 -10.45 8.58
N ARG A 777 4.98 -11.31 9.37
CA ARG A 777 4.26 -12.26 10.20
C ARG A 777 3.54 -11.57 11.34
N SER A 778 2.22 -11.75 11.40
CA SER A 778 1.36 -11.03 12.32
C SER A 778 0.33 -11.94 12.99
N ILE A 779 -0.67 -11.34 13.62
CA ILE A 779 -1.63 -12.02 14.48
C ILE A 779 -2.85 -12.45 13.65
N LEU A 780 -3.24 -13.72 13.79
CA LEU A 780 -4.56 -14.20 13.41
C LEU A 780 -5.12 -15.06 14.55
N LEU A 781 -6.17 -14.58 15.19
CA LEU A 781 -6.96 -15.32 16.15
C LEU A 781 -8.39 -15.49 15.64
N ILE A 782 -8.94 -16.69 15.78
CA ILE A 782 -10.33 -16.98 15.40
C ILE A 782 -11.09 -17.49 16.61
N ALA A 783 -12.02 -16.67 17.12
CA ALA A 783 -12.88 -17.04 18.23
C ALA A 783 -14.28 -17.38 17.73
N SER A 784 -14.67 -18.63 17.89
CA SER A 784 -15.99 -19.15 17.48
C SER A 784 -16.33 -20.40 18.30
N PRO A 785 -17.61 -20.69 18.52
CA PRO A 785 -18.02 -22.02 18.99
C PRO A 785 -17.61 -23.17 18.06
N TRP A 786 -17.36 -22.86 16.81
CA TRP A 786 -17.08 -23.84 15.75
C TRP A 786 -15.59 -24.12 15.52
N VAL A 787 -14.71 -23.55 16.35
CA VAL A 787 -13.28 -23.89 16.27
C VAL A 787 -12.90 -24.92 17.31
N LYS A 788 -11.89 -25.70 17.02
CA LYS A 788 -11.28 -26.66 17.95
C LYS A 788 -10.57 -25.92 19.07
N PRO A 789 -10.93 -26.11 20.33
CA PRO A 789 -10.34 -25.34 21.43
C PRO A 789 -8.82 -25.50 21.55
N GLY A 790 -8.13 -24.38 21.74
CA GLY A 790 -6.68 -24.32 21.94
C GLY A 790 -5.85 -24.79 20.73
N THR A 791 -6.40 -24.69 19.54
CA THR A 791 -5.69 -25.14 18.32
C THR A 791 -4.78 -24.04 17.80
N VAL A 792 -3.54 -24.40 17.50
CA VAL A 792 -2.59 -23.59 16.72
C VAL A 792 -2.56 -24.13 15.30
N SER A 793 -2.88 -23.30 14.32
CA SER A 793 -2.69 -23.61 12.90
C SER A 793 -1.28 -23.22 12.46
N HIS A 794 -0.61 -24.15 11.79
CA HIS A 794 0.70 -23.94 11.17
C HIS A 794 0.58 -23.78 9.63
N ASP A 795 -0.65 -23.71 9.12
CA ASP A 795 -0.89 -23.50 7.69
C ASP A 795 -0.48 -22.06 7.33
N HIS A 796 0.18 -21.89 6.18
CA HIS A 796 0.51 -20.57 5.66
C HIS A 796 -0.78 -19.87 5.22
N THR A 797 -1.08 -18.73 5.82
CA THR A 797 -2.30 -17.95 5.57
C THR A 797 -1.96 -16.46 5.54
N SER A 798 -2.83 -15.69 4.87
CA SER A 798 -2.67 -14.23 4.75
C SER A 798 -4.01 -13.50 4.92
N MET A 799 -4.02 -12.19 4.67
CA MET A 799 -5.25 -11.37 4.71
C MET A 799 -6.31 -11.90 3.73
N GLY A 800 -5.90 -12.32 2.52
CA GLY A 800 -6.79 -12.98 1.57
C GLY A 800 -7.44 -14.24 2.13
N SER A 801 -6.77 -14.96 3.04
CA SER A 801 -7.34 -16.13 3.72
C SER A 801 -8.47 -15.76 4.68
N ILE A 802 -8.41 -14.58 5.31
CA ILE A 802 -9.48 -14.07 6.19
C ILE A 802 -10.73 -13.76 5.36
N THR A 803 -10.59 -12.95 4.30
CA THR A 803 -11.71 -12.56 3.44
C THR A 803 -12.38 -13.77 2.82
N ARG A 804 -11.58 -14.70 2.28
CA ARG A 804 -12.07 -15.97 1.77
C ARG A 804 -12.84 -16.79 2.80
N THR A 805 -12.31 -16.93 4.02
CA THR A 805 -12.98 -17.72 5.08
C THR A 805 -14.28 -17.06 5.52
N ILE A 806 -14.33 -15.73 5.60
CA ILE A 806 -15.56 -14.97 5.89
C ILE A 806 -16.62 -15.26 4.80
N ASP A 807 -16.25 -15.21 3.53
CA ASP A 807 -17.15 -15.46 2.42
C ASP A 807 -17.69 -16.90 2.48
N GLU A 808 -16.85 -17.89 2.67
CA GLU A 808 -17.26 -19.29 2.77
C GLU A 808 -18.18 -19.55 3.97
N LEU A 809 -17.87 -19.00 5.15
CA LEU A 809 -18.73 -19.11 6.35
C LEU A 809 -20.10 -18.46 6.11
N LEU A 810 -20.16 -17.37 5.35
CA LEU A 810 -21.39 -16.70 4.98
C LEU A 810 -22.08 -17.32 3.75
N GLY A 811 -21.50 -18.35 3.14
CA GLY A 811 -22.04 -19.02 1.96
C GLY A 811 -21.93 -18.18 0.69
N LEU A 812 -20.87 -17.40 0.56
CA LEU A 812 -20.51 -16.59 -0.60
C LEU A 812 -19.35 -17.24 -1.37
N GLY A 813 -19.21 -16.88 -2.64
CA GLY A 813 -18.01 -17.18 -3.43
C GLY A 813 -16.94 -16.13 -3.20
N PRO A 814 -15.71 -16.34 -3.73
CA PRO A 814 -14.64 -15.38 -3.62
C PRO A 814 -14.97 -14.05 -4.31
N MET A 815 -14.43 -12.98 -3.78
CA MET A 815 -14.65 -11.61 -4.20
C MET A 815 -13.74 -11.21 -5.36
N ASN A 816 -12.46 -11.56 -5.26
CA ASN A 816 -11.43 -11.21 -6.23
C ASN A 816 -10.40 -12.35 -6.38
N LEU A 817 -9.35 -12.10 -7.17
CA LEU A 817 -8.33 -13.11 -7.41
C LEU A 817 -7.45 -13.35 -6.18
N GLU A 818 -7.27 -12.35 -5.31
CA GLU A 818 -6.43 -12.46 -4.13
C GLU A 818 -7.00 -13.48 -3.13
N ASP A 819 -8.27 -13.33 -2.76
CA ASP A 819 -8.91 -14.29 -1.84
C ASP A 819 -9.16 -15.65 -2.51
N ALA A 820 -9.39 -15.69 -3.83
CA ALA A 820 -9.52 -16.94 -4.57
C ALA A 820 -8.22 -17.76 -4.59
N LEU A 821 -7.06 -17.10 -4.57
CA LEU A 821 -5.73 -17.73 -4.57
C LEU A 821 -5.20 -18.00 -3.15
N ALA A 822 -5.76 -17.36 -2.14
CA ALA A 822 -5.31 -17.48 -0.77
C ALA A 822 -5.45 -18.88 -0.19
N GLY A 823 -4.61 -19.21 0.78
CA GLY A 823 -4.68 -20.41 1.59
C GLY A 823 -5.95 -20.44 2.45
N GLU A 824 -6.49 -21.63 2.71
CA GLU A 824 -7.71 -21.78 3.47
C GLU A 824 -7.44 -22.02 4.97
N ILE A 825 -8.20 -21.36 5.86
CA ILE A 825 -8.08 -21.50 7.32
C ILE A 825 -8.96 -22.67 7.84
N GLY A 826 -9.40 -23.57 6.96
CA GLY A 826 -10.40 -24.61 7.29
C GLY A 826 -9.98 -25.65 8.32
N GLY A 827 -8.68 -25.88 8.52
CA GLY A 827 -8.17 -26.93 9.42
C GLY A 827 -8.50 -26.77 10.90
N ILE A 828 -8.82 -25.57 11.34
CA ILE A 828 -9.16 -25.27 12.75
C ILE A 828 -10.65 -25.43 13.09
N PHE A 829 -11.53 -25.51 12.10
CA PHE A 829 -12.97 -25.62 12.36
C PHE A 829 -13.37 -27.05 12.77
N ASP A 830 -14.41 -27.15 13.59
CA ASP A 830 -15.00 -28.42 14.07
C ASP A 830 -16.41 -28.59 13.48
N ALA A 831 -16.83 -29.85 13.36
CA ALA A 831 -18.18 -30.19 12.93
C ALA A 831 -19.25 -29.94 14.00
N THR A 832 -18.86 -29.80 15.27
CA THR A 832 -19.74 -29.61 16.40
C THR A 832 -19.33 -28.39 17.22
N PRO A 833 -20.30 -27.51 17.62
CA PRO A 833 -19.97 -26.30 18.32
C PRO A 833 -19.66 -26.51 19.81
N HIS A 834 -18.67 -25.77 20.29
CA HIS A 834 -18.26 -25.65 21.69
C HIS A 834 -18.83 -24.36 22.30
N LEU A 835 -20.05 -24.41 22.84
CA LEU A 835 -20.85 -23.23 23.21
C LEU A 835 -20.43 -22.50 24.51
N GLY A 836 -19.32 -22.86 25.13
CA GLY A 836 -18.83 -22.17 26.35
C GLY A 836 -18.56 -20.69 26.10
N PRO A 837 -19.04 -19.77 26.98
CA PRO A 837 -18.74 -18.37 26.84
C PRO A 837 -17.25 -18.08 27.15
N PHE A 838 -16.69 -17.05 26.56
CA PHE A 838 -15.39 -16.52 26.97
C PHE A 838 -15.51 -15.88 28.36
N ARG A 839 -14.44 -15.93 29.15
CA ARG A 839 -14.34 -15.26 30.43
C ARG A 839 -13.24 -14.20 30.39
N LEU A 840 -13.67 -12.94 30.50
CA LEU A 840 -12.78 -11.78 30.56
C LEU A 840 -11.68 -11.96 31.62
N GLN A 841 -10.44 -11.65 31.26
CA GLN A 841 -9.32 -11.58 32.18
C GLN A 841 -9.14 -10.13 32.65
N PRO A 842 -8.84 -9.92 33.95
CA PRO A 842 -8.56 -8.58 34.44
C PRO A 842 -7.23 -8.06 33.89
N SER A 843 -7.18 -6.77 33.57
CA SER A 843 -5.92 -6.10 33.24
C SER A 843 -4.97 -6.07 34.43
N ASP A 844 -3.66 -6.17 34.19
CA ASP A 844 -2.64 -5.87 35.19
C ASP A 844 -2.63 -4.36 35.44
N THR A 845 -3.16 -3.92 36.58
CA THR A 845 -3.31 -2.49 36.88
C THR A 845 -1.99 -1.73 37.05
N ARG A 846 -0.86 -2.43 37.07
CA ARG A 846 0.47 -1.81 37.05
C ARG A 846 0.82 -1.29 35.64
N VAL A 847 0.38 -1.98 34.59
CA VAL A 847 0.57 -1.55 33.19
C VAL A 847 -0.59 -0.69 32.71
N PHE A 848 -1.84 -1.08 33.01
CA PHE A 848 -3.02 -0.33 32.59
C PHE A 848 -4.15 -0.44 33.61
N ASN A 849 -4.55 0.71 34.17
CA ASN A 849 -5.71 0.79 35.07
C ASN A 849 -6.89 1.44 34.31
N PRO A 850 -7.91 0.68 33.90
CA PRO A 850 -9.03 1.20 33.13
C PRO A 850 -9.84 2.27 33.88
N ALA A 851 -9.83 2.27 35.22
CA ALA A 851 -10.46 3.31 36.02
C ALA A 851 -9.73 4.67 35.96
N ALA A 852 -8.46 4.66 35.61
CA ALA A 852 -7.62 5.84 35.46
C ALA A 852 -7.56 6.35 34.03
N ALA A 853 -7.95 5.55 33.04
CA ALA A 853 -7.89 5.91 31.62
C ALA A 853 -8.74 7.16 31.31
N ARG A 854 -8.13 8.12 30.62
CA ARG A 854 -8.74 9.40 30.24
C ARG A 854 -8.43 9.70 28.80
N PHE A 855 -9.26 10.52 28.17
CA PHE A 855 -8.98 11.12 26.89
C PHE A 855 -7.75 12.03 26.98
N ALA A 856 -6.90 12.00 25.98
CA ALA A 856 -5.77 12.90 25.91
C ALA A 856 -6.24 14.37 25.85
N LYS A 857 -5.50 15.25 26.51
CA LYS A 857 -5.73 16.70 26.51
C LYS A 857 -4.41 17.39 26.29
N PRO A 858 -3.84 17.31 25.07
CA PRO A 858 -2.54 17.91 24.79
C PRO A 858 -2.62 19.43 24.98
N LYS A 859 -1.67 19.97 25.68
CA LYS A 859 -1.56 21.42 25.98
C LYS A 859 -0.63 22.11 24.99
N THR A 860 0.19 21.36 24.30
CA THR A 860 1.19 21.88 23.37
C THR A 860 1.13 21.12 22.05
N LYS A 861 1.62 21.76 20.97
CA LYS A 861 1.75 21.11 19.66
C LYS A 861 2.65 19.87 19.71
N LYS A 862 3.66 19.86 20.58
CA LYS A 862 4.54 18.71 20.75
C LYS A 862 3.81 17.52 21.38
N GLU A 863 2.99 17.76 22.41
CA GLU A 863 2.17 16.71 23.02
C GLU A 863 1.13 16.15 22.05
N ALA A 864 0.59 17.01 21.19
CA ALA A 864 -0.34 16.54 20.14
C ALA A 864 0.38 15.74 19.05
N ALA A 865 1.57 16.18 18.63
CA ALA A 865 2.39 15.45 17.66
C ALA A 865 2.76 14.04 18.15
N ALA A 866 3.06 13.88 19.44
CA ALA A 866 3.38 12.60 20.05
C ALA A 866 2.22 11.56 20.05
N LEU A 867 0.99 11.97 19.68
CA LEU A 867 -0.15 11.08 19.47
C LEU A 867 -0.40 10.77 17.99
N ARG A 868 0.35 11.38 17.08
CA ARG A 868 0.11 11.34 15.64
C ARG A 868 1.32 10.89 14.83
N ASP A 869 2.52 11.35 15.18
CA ASP A 869 3.75 11.10 14.40
C ASP A 869 4.37 9.73 14.77
N VAL A 870 3.53 8.71 14.88
CA VAL A 870 3.93 7.36 15.30
C VAL A 870 4.36 6.47 14.12
N ASP A 871 4.13 6.91 12.89
CA ASP A 871 4.43 6.17 11.65
C ASP A 871 5.74 6.60 10.99
N ASP A 872 6.52 7.47 11.64
CA ASP A 872 7.82 7.86 11.12
C ASP A 872 8.81 6.68 11.18
N ALA A 873 9.34 6.28 10.03
CA ALA A 873 10.22 5.12 9.90
C ALA A 873 11.47 5.21 10.78
N GLU A 874 12.04 6.42 10.99
CA GLU A 874 13.20 6.61 11.87
C GLU A 874 12.81 6.47 13.35
N GLU A 875 11.62 6.93 13.74
CA GLU A 875 11.13 6.78 15.11
C GLU A 875 10.77 5.32 15.41
N ILE A 876 10.13 4.60 14.48
CA ILE A 876 9.87 3.16 14.58
C ILE A 876 11.18 2.40 14.74
N GLN A 877 12.17 2.68 13.88
CA GLN A 877 13.48 2.06 13.96
C GLN A 877 14.15 2.33 15.32
N LYS A 878 14.10 3.57 15.83
CA LYS A 878 14.63 3.92 17.15
C LYS A 878 13.92 3.20 18.28
N GLU A 879 12.60 3.02 18.19
CA GLU A 879 11.83 2.25 19.16
C GLU A 879 12.25 0.79 19.17
N VAL A 880 12.40 0.18 18.02
CA VAL A 880 12.86 -1.20 17.88
C VAL A 880 14.29 -1.36 18.42
N GLU A 881 15.21 -0.44 18.12
CA GLU A 881 16.57 -0.47 18.64
C GLU A 881 16.63 -0.36 20.17
N LYS A 882 15.80 0.50 20.76
CA LYS A 882 15.66 0.60 22.21
C LYS A 882 15.15 -0.71 22.80
N SER A 883 14.12 -1.29 22.21
CA SER A 883 13.55 -2.58 22.63
C SER A 883 14.57 -3.70 22.51
N ALA A 884 15.27 -3.82 21.39
CA ALA A 884 16.33 -4.80 21.19
C ALA A 884 17.50 -4.66 22.17
N SER A 885 17.83 -3.45 22.59
CA SER A 885 18.87 -3.23 23.61
C SER A 885 18.52 -3.76 24.99
N THR A 886 17.21 -3.85 25.29
CA THR A 886 16.69 -4.45 26.54
C THR A 886 16.59 -5.97 26.47
N LEU A 887 16.49 -6.53 25.26
CA LEU A 887 16.41 -7.98 25.00
C LEU A 887 17.75 -8.70 25.18
N ARG A 888 18.89 -8.00 25.23
CA ARG A 888 20.19 -8.64 25.50
C ARG A 888 20.18 -9.21 26.92
N ARG A 889 19.96 -10.53 27.03
CA ARG A 889 20.25 -11.26 28.26
C ARG A 889 21.72 -11.01 28.62
N PRO A 890 22.06 -10.74 29.90
CA PRO A 890 23.44 -10.90 30.33
C PRO A 890 23.87 -12.31 29.93
N SER A 891 24.97 -12.42 29.17
CA SER A 891 25.57 -13.72 28.87
C SER A 891 25.63 -14.51 30.19
N SER A 892 24.93 -15.63 30.27
CA SER A 892 25.12 -16.58 31.33
C SER A 892 26.57 -17.03 31.25
N ASN A 893 27.43 -16.41 32.04
CA ASN A 893 28.67 -17.02 32.41
C ASN A 893 28.32 -18.28 33.21
N ASN A 894 28.35 -19.42 32.56
CA ASN A 894 28.74 -20.71 33.09
C ASN A 894 29.17 -21.62 31.95
#